data_c0a8a1087a489486be1441a0e57586c9
#
_entry.id   c0a8a1087a489486be1441a0e57586c9
#
_cell.length_a   1.000
_cell.length_b   1.000
_cell.length_c   1.000
_cell.angle_alpha   90.00
_cell.angle_beta   90.00
_cell.angle_gamma   90.00
#
_symmetry.space_group_name_H-M   'P 1'
#
loop_
_entity.id
_entity.type
_entity.pdbx_description
1 polymer ?
#
loop_
_entity_poly.entity_id
_entity_poly.type
_entity_poly.pdbx_seq_one_letter_code
_entity_poly.pdbx_strand_id
1 'polypeptide(L)'
;MNNVPRTMLAALLLLASTVVSATKLIELRVIDREYLMVHFRDGEVHYRDNGTGPSAYLGHSFAEGDDTLLVFGERLNATKAQQAALWKISSTDDKGFAAQQPLNVWRKSKPMNTDHTLTSELDHWLFLQLPQPMRLGCSYRVSIPQGIGSDRSEASIRFDCWNTPSEALHVNIIGYSPAEPVHAADLYQWLGDGGQRDYKSWEGRKVWLYDVSKGRKQQAGTVKFWKAASEASQEAGGKNLVGTDVWNIDFRATKPGRYRLVVEDVGCSMDFDVKQDIYYEPYRYSVRGYYYMRLGEPIDTPHVTPIPRQPQFIPEVDPKGFTIHKTDLQPWHPDWRKLQGDVWDEPHFKPALESAFWQHRLRGNPVAIDVKGGHSDAFDWDRHLAHVSNIYDMLLPDILSAGRLSEDGLGIRESGNALPDLIDEARNEVDFFLSIRDGEAYSQGVTNPSAEWTIMFQAGCTTMAAWANAANCAMLAETFRLHGIDSLRQYYTNEAITAFRFASRQQHQQLDDLQDVGSMRMKGRDFRQLAAAYLYNVTGDAEWEDIMTEEPLTGKDYQAWTMAACLTCPHPHHHADFHQQAIKQANERANEQLSLMDKRPSRRSANDRRWQVSENLQMVMLAHYLANDKARRQQLERAMHAEASWGLGRNPGNIVEMTGLGERHITDVYSTGRNDGEPGTHPGQTPFNGTETWSPGHNGGDARLLTSLCYPSWQDGGWPRQESYFNQRYFWVNGEFTPRETMRGKMALLAYLHAIRHK
;
A
#
# COMPACT_ATOMS: atom_id res chain seq x y z
N MET A 1 45.60 2.12 55.55
CA MET A 1 45.12 0.75 55.46
C MET A 1 44.38 0.61 54.16
N ASN A 2 45.02 -0.11 53.38
CA ASN A 2 44.73 -0.94 52.22
C ASN A 2 44.31 -0.24 50.93
N ASN A 3 45.34 0.03 50.15
CA ASN A 3 45.28 0.12 48.67
C ASN A 3 44.84 -1.24 48.09
N VAL A 4 43.76 -1.28 47.41
CA VAL A 4 43.40 -2.37 46.47
C VAL A 4 43.66 -1.81 45.06
N PRO A 5 44.42 -2.51 44.23
CA PRO A 5 44.91 -1.93 42.97
C PRO A 5 43.76 -1.79 41.96
N ARG A 6 43.66 -0.60 41.37
CA ARG A 6 42.75 -0.24 40.25
C ARG A 6 42.99 -1.01 38.95
N THR A 7 43.91 -1.95 38.93
CA THR A 7 44.31 -2.76 37.77
C THR A 7 43.44 -4.01 37.53
N MET A 8 42.61 -4.42 38.51
CA MET A 8 41.72 -5.58 38.30
C MET A 8 40.32 -5.22 37.75
N LEU A 9 39.93 -3.94 37.77
CA LEU A 9 38.66 -3.52 37.22
C LEU A 9 38.73 -3.22 35.71
N ALA A 10 39.93 -2.91 35.19
CA ALA A 10 40.15 -2.71 33.76
C ALA A 10 40.24 -4.04 32.96
N ALA A 11 40.62 -5.14 33.62
CA ALA A 11 40.70 -6.45 32.98
C ALA A 11 39.36 -7.18 32.91
N LEU A 12 38.36 -6.81 33.75
CA LEU A 12 36.98 -7.35 33.66
C LEU A 12 36.07 -6.57 32.67
N LEU A 13 36.46 -5.36 32.27
CA LEU A 13 35.76 -4.56 31.26
C LEU A 13 36.27 -4.82 29.85
N LEU A 14 37.38 -5.52 29.68
CA LEU A 14 37.96 -5.91 28.39
C LEU A 14 37.62 -7.37 27.98
N LEU A 15 36.87 -8.09 28.80
CA LEU A 15 36.38 -9.44 28.49
C LEU A 15 34.87 -9.48 28.15
N ALA A 16 34.22 -8.34 28.09
CA ALA A 16 32.86 -8.21 27.67
C ALA A 16 32.79 -7.44 26.35
N SER A 17 33.37 -7.98 25.29
CA SER A 17 32.94 -7.64 23.93
C SER A 17 33.95 -8.09 22.87
N THR A 18 33.92 -9.30 22.49
CA THR A 18 33.97 -9.69 21.09
C THR A 18 32.98 -10.82 20.93
N VAL A 19 31.71 -10.50 21.10
CA VAL A 19 30.70 -11.24 20.37
C VAL A 19 30.92 -10.81 18.93
N VAL A 20 31.74 -11.55 18.21
CA VAL A 20 31.81 -11.47 16.76
C VAL A 20 30.40 -11.80 16.31
N SER A 21 29.62 -10.78 15.97
CA SER A 21 28.29 -11.01 15.53
C SER A 21 28.37 -11.64 14.14
N ALA A 22 27.68 -12.73 13.96
CA ALA A 22 27.64 -13.55 12.78
C ALA A 22 26.33 -13.29 12.04
N THR A 23 26.18 -13.75 10.81
CA THR A 23 24.88 -13.74 10.15
C THR A 23 23.86 -14.48 11.02
N LYS A 24 22.71 -13.87 11.26
CA LYS A 24 21.69 -14.44 12.13
C LYS A 24 20.84 -15.47 11.38
N LEU A 25 20.65 -16.64 11.97
CA LEU A 25 19.61 -17.57 11.55
C LEU A 25 18.25 -17.02 12.04
N ILE A 26 17.43 -16.55 11.12
CA ILE A 26 16.10 -16.01 11.45
C ILE A 26 15.10 -17.14 11.64
N GLU A 27 15.05 -18.09 10.68
CA GLU A 27 14.09 -19.19 10.75
C GLU A 27 14.49 -20.39 9.88
N LEU A 28 13.97 -21.56 10.26
CA LEU A 28 13.94 -22.76 9.45
C LEU A 28 12.46 -23.11 9.19
N ARG A 29 12.07 -23.22 7.92
CA ARG A 29 10.70 -23.51 7.51
C ARG A 29 10.59 -24.67 6.54
N VAL A 30 9.38 -25.20 6.46
CA VAL A 30 9.00 -26.19 5.44
C VAL A 30 8.48 -25.45 4.21
N ILE A 31 8.91 -25.87 3.03
CA ILE A 31 8.21 -25.57 1.78
C ILE A 31 7.23 -26.71 1.48
N ASP A 32 7.72 -27.94 1.49
CA ASP A 32 6.95 -29.18 1.45
C ASP A 32 7.82 -30.32 1.99
N ARG A 33 7.33 -31.55 1.94
CA ARG A 33 8.09 -32.72 2.44
C ARG A 33 9.47 -32.95 1.79
N GLU A 34 9.72 -32.30 0.63
CA GLU A 34 10.96 -32.48 -0.15
C GLU A 34 11.86 -31.24 -0.09
N TYR A 35 11.39 -30.12 0.47
CA TYR A 35 12.14 -28.87 0.52
C TYR A 35 12.04 -28.20 1.90
N LEU A 36 13.19 -27.75 2.39
CA LEU A 36 13.30 -26.85 3.54
C LEU A 36 13.81 -25.48 3.10
N MET A 37 13.42 -24.45 3.81
CA MET A 37 13.92 -23.08 3.66
C MET A 37 14.66 -22.66 4.92
N VAL A 38 15.90 -22.18 4.76
CA VAL A 38 16.70 -21.59 5.83
C VAL A 38 16.86 -20.11 5.53
N HIS A 39 16.43 -19.26 6.42
CA HIS A 39 16.48 -17.80 6.27
C HIS A 39 17.56 -17.22 7.18
N PHE A 40 18.53 -16.54 6.59
CA PHE A 40 19.58 -15.80 7.28
C PHE A 40 19.45 -14.29 7.03
N ARG A 41 19.91 -13.49 7.98
CA ARG A 41 20.02 -12.03 7.85
C ARG A 41 21.40 -11.55 8.23
N ASP A 42 21.99 -10.77 7.33
CA ASP A 42 23.24 -10.05 7.57
C ASP A 42 22.94 -8.63 8.07
N GLY A 43 23.37 -8.36 9.27
CA GLY A 43 23.21 -7.03 9.85
C GLY A 43 21.89 -6.80 10.57
N GLU A 44 21.83 -5.67 11.25
CA GLU A 44 20.64 -5.16 11.94
C GLU A 44 20.75 -3.64 11.98
N VAL A 45 19.76 -2.94 11.44
CA VAL A 45 19.70 -1.50 11.51
C VAL A 45 19.14 -1.08 12.87
N HIS A 46 19.89 -0.26 13.58
CA HIS A 46 19.48 0.38 14.83
C HIS A 46 19.14 1.84 14.54
N TYR A 47 17.87 2.14 14.62
CA TYR A 47 17.40 3.52 14.58
C TYR A 47 17.58 4.16 15.95
N ARG A 48 18.13 5.38 15.98
CA ARG A 48 18.33 6.13 17.21
C ARG A 48 17.62 7.47 17.12
N ASP A 49 16.98 7.84 18.21
CA ASP A 49 16.46 9.19 18.36
C ASP A 49 17.63 10.19 18.41
N ASN A 50 17.69 11.09 17.44
CA ASN A 50 18.68 12.15 17.39
C ASN A 50 18.27 13.40 18.19
N GLY A 51 17.18 13.34 18.95
CA GLY A 51 16.66 14.45 19.74
C GLY A 51 16.03 15.58 18.95
N THR A 52 15.85 15.40 17.63
CA THR A 52 15.29 16.43 16.75
C THR A 52 13.79 16.28 16.54
N GLY A 53 13.25 15.13 16.92
CA GLY A 53 11.82 14.86 16.88
C GLY A 53 11.22 14.73 15.48
N PRO A 54 9.91 14.51 15.38
CA PRO A 54 9.24 14.25 14.11
C PRO A 54 9.32 15.37 13.07
N SER A 55 9.47 16.61 13.49
CA SER A 55 9.60 17.76 12.57
C SER A 55 11.02 18.00 12.09
N ALA A 56 11.98 17.24 12.56
CA ALA A 56 13.38 17.40 12.21
C ALA A 56 13.70 17.02 10.76
N TYR A 57 12.82 16.29 10.14
CA TYR A 57 13.02 15.84 8.77
C TYR A 57 13.09 16.98 7.77
N LEU A 58 12.54 18.12 8.07
CA LEU A 58 12.45 19.26 7.15
C LEU A 58 13.83 19.69 6.66
N GLY A 59 14.21 19.20 5.49
CA GLY A 59 15.51 19.43 4.87
C GLY A 59 16.65 18.51 5.30
N HIS A 60 16.42 17.63 6.26
CA HIS A 60 17.42 16.68 6.76
C HIS A 60 16.76 15.31 6.95
N SER A 61 16.38 14.70 5.85
CA SER A 61 15.71 13.41 5.87
C SER A 61 16.55 12.29 6.47
N PHE A 62 17.82 12.50 6.63
CA PHE A 62 18.73 11.51 7.21
C PHE A 62 19.35 12.12 8.45
N ALA A 63 19.02 11.58 9.58
CA ALA A 63 19.62 11.97 10.85
C ALA A 63 21.12 11.77 10.76
N GLU A 64 21.87 12.86 10.89
CA GLU A 64 23.31 12.81 10.78
C GLU A 64 23.90 11.88 11.85
N GLY A 65 24.24 10.67 11.45
CA GLY A 65 25.03 9.75 12.25
C GLY A 65 24.32 8.95 13.34
N ASP A 66 22.99 8.99 13.42
CA ASP A 66 22.27 8.35 14.52
C ASP A 66 21.79 6.93 14.22
N ASP A 67 21.31 6.70 13.00
CA ASP A 67 21.01 5.33 12.60
C ASP A 67 22.29 4.60 12.21
N THR A 68 22.46 3.40 12.69
CA THR A 68 23.63 2.58 12.39
C THR A 68 23.23 1.19 11.96
N LEU A 69 23.85 0.74 10.85
CA LEU A 69 23.89 -0.67 10.58
C LEU A 69 24.90 -1.33 11.51
N LEU A 70 24.43 -2.11 12.46
CA LEU A 70 25.31 -3.02 13.18
C LEU A 70 25.74 -4.13 12.22
N VAL A 71 26.90 -3.95 11.63
CA VAL A 71 27.52 -5.01 10.86
C VAL A 71 27.97 -6.06 11.84
N PHE A 72 27.42 -7.23 11.74
CA PHE A 72 27.89 -8.41 12.43
C PHE A 72 29.19 -8.85 11.76
N GLY A 73 30.14 -9.35 12.52
CA GLY A 73 31.53 -9.56 12.10
C GLY A 73 31.73 -10.32 10.81
N GLU A 74 30.92 -11.35 10.50
CA GLU A 74 30.94 -12.04 9.21
C GLU A 74 29.56 -12.01 8.56
N ARG A 75 29.52 -11.55 7.32
CA ARG A 75 28.35 -11.74 6.45
C ARG A 75 28.27 -13.19 6.00
N LEU A 76 27.08 -13.62 5.57
CA LEU A 76 26.88 -14.95 5.01
C LEU A 76 27.84 -15.21 3.84
N ASN A 77 28.68 -16.22 3.97
CA ASN A 77 29.42 -16.73 2.83
C ASN A 77 28.47 -17.52 1.91
N ALA A 78 27.78 -16.79 1.06
CA ALA A 78 26.72 -17.32 0.18
C ALA A 78 27.25 -18.41 -0.76
N THR A 79 28.49 -18.29 -1.24
CA THR A 79 29.12 -19.30 -2.10
C THR A 79 29.29 -20.64 -1.38
N LYS A 80 29.74 -20.63 -0.12
CA LYS A 80 29.80 -21.85 0.68
C LYS A 80 28.41 -22.34 1.08
N ALA A 81 27.53 -21.44 1.43
CA ALA A 81 26.16 -21.77 1.85
C ALA A 81 25.37 -22.49 0.75
N GLN A 82 25.67 -22.24 -0.53
CA GLN A 82 25.05 -22.93 -1.66
C GLN A 82 25.70 -24.30 -1.99
N GLN A 83 26.78 -24.69 -1.29
CA GLN A 83 27.40 -26.00 -1.51
C GLN A 83 26.62 -27.08 -0.76
N ALA A 84 25.81 -27.85 -1.45
CA ALA A 84 25.01 -28.93 -0.88
C ALA A 84 25.83 -29.92 -0.04
N ALA A 85 27.06 -30.23 -0.48
CA ALA A 85 27.98 -31.17 0.19
C ALA A 85 28.39 -30.73 1.61
N LEU A 86 28.25 -29.46 1.97
CA LEU A 86 28.58 -28.95 3.30
C LEU A 86 27.44 -29.07 4.31
N TRP A 87 26.20 -29.24 3.83
CA TRP A 87 25.02 -29.38 4.66
C TRP A 87 24.80 -30.83 5.08
N LYS A 88 24.20 -31.03 6.24
CA LYS A 88 23.80 -32.33 6.72
C LYS A 88 22.43 -32.28 7.34
N ILE A 89 21.56 -33.17 6.89
CA ILE A 89 20.21 -33.31 7.43
C ILE A 89 20.09 -34.71 8.03
N SER A 90 19.53 -34.82 9.23
CA SER A 90 19.41 -36.09 9.95
C SER A 90 18.09 -36.14 10.73
N SER A 91 17.62 -37.36 11.01
CA SER A 91 16.47 -37.61 11.85
C SER A 91 16.78 -38.76 12.80
N THR A 92 16.25 -38.72 14.03
CA THR A 92 16.36 -39.79 15.01
C THR A 92 15.10 -40.64 15.07
N ASP A 93 13.98 -40.11 14.63
CA ASP A 93 12.64 -40.73 14.68
C ASP A 93 12.15 -41.20 13.30
N ASP A 94 12.74 -40.72 12.21
CA ASP A 94 12.56 -41.28 10.88
C ASP A 94 13.71 -42.28 10.58
N LYS A 95 13.46 -43.55 10.87
CA LYS A 95 14.46 -44.59 10.70
C LYS A 95 14.97 -44.79 9.25
N GLY A 96 14.15 -44.35 8.27
CA GLY A 96 14.52 -44.38 6.86
C GLY A 96 15.41 -43.21 6.44
N PHE A 97 15.50 -42.16 7.24
CA PHE A 97 16.24 -40.95 6.95
C PHE A 97 17.59 -40.92 7.64
N ALA A 98 18.57 -41.62 7.07
CA ALA A 98 19.96 -41.52 7.53
C ALA A 98 20.48 -40.09 7.31
N ALA A 99 21.56 -39.75 8.03
CA ALA A 99 22.18 -38.43 7.85
C ALA A 99 22.65 -38.24 6.40
N GLN A 100 22.09 -37.27 5.70
CA GLN A 100 22.29 -37.07 4.27
C GLN A 100 22.57 -35.60 3.94
N GLN A 101 23.17 -35.37 2.78
CA GLN A 101 23.31 -34.04 2.17
C GLN A 101 22.08 -33.73 1.32
N PRO A 102 21.66 -32.46 1.21
CA PRO A 102 20.65 -32.08 0.23
C PRO A 102 21.16 -32.35 -1.19
N LEU A 103 20.24 -32.56 -2.13
CA LEU A 103 20.57 -32.70 -3.55
C LEU A 103 21.07 -31.39 -4.12
N ASN A 104 20.39 -30.30 -3.77
CA ASN A 104 20.69 -28.95 -4.20
C ASN A 104 20.43 -27.96 -3.06
N VAL A 105 21.10 -26.80 -3.13
CA VAL A 105 20.82 -25.63 -2.31
C VAL A 105 20.66 -24.42 -3.24
N TRP A 106 19.43 -23.98 -3.39
CA TRP A 106 19.08 -22.80 -4.18
C TRP A 106 19.01 -21.57 -3.30
N ARG A 107 19.10 -20.36 -3.87
CA ARG A 107 19.14 -19.14 -3.08
C ARG A 107 18.37 -17.99 -3.75
N LYS A 108 17.71 -17.18 -2.94
CA LYS A 108 17.37 -15.78 -3.24
C LYS A 108 17.92 -14.89 -2.13
N SER A 109 18.35 -13.69 -2.49
CA SER A 109 18.81 -12.70 -1.52
C SER A 109 18.40 -11.32 -1.97
N LYS A 110 18.04 -10.46 -1.02
CA LYS A 110 17.67 -9.08 -1.30
C LYS A 110 18.00 -8.17 -0.11
N PRO A 111 18.23 -6.86 -0.35
CA PRO A 111 18.34 -5.90 0.73
C PRO A 111 17.00 -5.73 1.46
N MET A 112 17.11 -5.56 2.76
CA MET A 112 16.02 -5.17 3.64
C MET A 112 16.38 -3.81 4.25
N ASN A 113 16.03 -3.52 5.48
CA ASN A 113 16.27 -2.24 6.12
C ASN A 113 17.64 -1.62 5.78
N THR A 114 17.66 -0.29 5.77
CA THR A 114 18.83 0.50 5.35
C THR A 114 19.10 1.58 6.39
N ASP A 115 20.34 1.81 6.75
CA ASP A 115 20.72 2.92 7.59
C ASP A 115 20.82 4.26 6.81
N HIS A 116 21.10 5.37 7.50
CA HIS A 116 21.22 6.68 6.89
C HIS A 116 22.37 6.78 5.87
N THR A 117 23.34 5.87 5.89
CA THR A 117 24.42 5.80 4.88
C THR A 117 24.04 4.97 3.66
N LEU A 118 22.81 4.52 3.58
CA LEU A 118 22.26 3.63 2.55
C LEU A 118 22.91 2.24 2.54
N THR A 119 23.50 1.83 3.67
CA THR A 119 23.97 0.47 3.86
C THR A 119 22.83 -0.42 4.35
N SER A 120 22.64 -1.56 3.68
CA SER A 120 21.46 -2.40 3.89
C SER A 120 21.76 -3.67 4.64
N GLU A 121 20.81 -4.12 5.46
CA GLU A 121 20.70 -5.54 5.83
C GLU A 121 20.54 -6.38 4.56
N LEU A 122 20.99 -7.63 4.58
CA LEU A 122 20.74 -8.58 3.51
C LEU A 122 20.03 -9.81 4.06
N ASP A 123 18.88 -10.09 3.50
CA ASP A 123 18.17 -11.34 3.74
C ASP A 123 18.54 -12.38 2.69
N HIS A 124 18.80 -13.61 3.15
CA HIS A 124 19.16 -14.76 2.33
C HIS A 124 18.23 -15.92 2.64
N TRP A 125 17.49 -16.37 1.66
CA TRP A 125 16.67 -17.58 1.73
C TRP A 125 17.36 -18.69 0.96
N LEU A 126 17.75 -19.74 1.67
CA LEU A 126 18.36 -20.94 1.11
C LEU A 126 17.33 -22.07 1.08
N PHE A 127 17.08 -22.60 -0.10
CA PHE A 127 16.14 -23.70 -0.32
C PHE A 127 16.89 -25.01 -0.48
N LEU A 128 16.75 -25.89 0.50
CA LEU A 128 17.42 -27.18 0.54
C LEU A 128 16.51 -28.24 -0.05
N GLN A 129 16.89 -28.80 -1.21
CA GLN A 129 16.21 -29.95 -1.79
C GLN A 129 16.66 -31.24 -1.11
N LEU A 130 15.71 -31.90 -0.45
CA LEU A 130 16.03 -33.14 0.31
C LEU A 130 16.21 -34.32 -0.62
N PRO A 131 17.15 -35.27 -0.28
CA PRO A 131 17.40 -36.47 -1.10
C PRO A 131 16.26 -37.47 -1.03
N GLN A 132 15.42 -37.38 -0.01
CA GLN A 132 14.19 -38.14 0.16
C GLN A 132 13.18 -37.34 0.97
N PRO A 133 11.88 -37.60 0.74
CA PRO A 133 10.81 -36.85 1.44
C PRO A 133 10.84 -37.05 2.95
N MET A 134 10.56 -36.00 3.69
CA MET A 134 10.28 -36.05 5.13
C MET A 134 9.04 -36.88 5.41
N ARG A 135 9.04 -37.58 6.52
CA ARG A 135 7.94 -38.39 7.02
C ARG A 135 7.09 -37.60 8.02
N LEU A 136 5.78 -37.69 7.87
CA LEU A 136 4.83 -37.03 8.76
C LEU A 136 5.06 -37.43 10.22
N GLY A 137 5.15 -36.47 11.11
CA GLY A 137 5.30 -36.60 12.53
C GLY A 137 6.75 -36.74 12.99
N CYS A 138 7.72 -36.80 12.08
CA CYS A 138 9.14 -36.92 12.40
C CYS A 138 9.85 -35.56 12.48
N SER A 139 10.92 -35.52 13.25
CA SER A 139 11.75 -34.33 13.49
C SER A 139 13.07 -34.44 12.72
N TYR A 140 13.48 -33.34 12.13
CA TYR A 140 14.68 -33.26 11.30
C TYR A 140 15.60 -32.18 11.85
N ARG A 141 16.89 -32.50 11.92
CA ARG A 141 17.95 -31.60 12.31
C ARG A 141 18.75 -31.23 11.07
N VAL A 142 18.89 -29.96 10.85
CA VAL A 142 19.73 -29.39 9.80
C VAL A 142 21.01 -28.87 10.44
N SER A 143 22.15 -29.50 10.14
CA SER A 143 23.47 -29.00 10.54
C SER A 143 23.91 -27.93 9.55
N ILE A 144 24.19 -26.76 10.06
CA ILE A 144 24.59 -25.59 9.29
C ILE A 144 26.10 -25.67 9.03
N PRO A 145 26.56 -25.43 7.79
CA PRO A 145 27.99 -25.59 7.44
C PRO A 145 28.87 -24.63 8.25
N GLN A 146 30.02 -25.13 8.68
CA GLN A 146 31.04 -24.30 9.30
C GLN A 146 31.66 -23.32 8.30
N GLY A 147 31.93 -22.08 8.75
CA GLY A 147 32.58 -21.06 7.93
C GLY A 147 31.64 -20.40 6.90
N ILE A 148 30.36 -20.51 7.08
CA ILE A 148 29.38 -19.65 6.34
C ILE A 148 29.04 -18.37 7.08
N GLY A 149 29.54 -18.16 8.28
CA GLY A 149 29.30 -16.98 9.10
C GLY A 149 28.03 -17.02 9.98
N SER A 150 27.36 -18.18 10.10
CA SER A 150 26.14 -18.32 10.89
C SER A 150 26.38 -18.25 12.40
N ASP A 151 25.47 -17.61 13.13
CA ASP A 151 25.39 -17.58 14.60
C ASP A 151 24.93 -18.92 15.21
N ARG A 152 24.45 -19.83 14.38
CA ARG A 152 23.98 -21.15 14.78
C ARG A 152 24.73 -22.25 14.00
N SER A 153 24.96 -23.36 14.66
CA SER A 153 25.55 -24.58 14.03
C SER A 153 24.48 -25.58 13.59
N GLU A 154 23.25 -25.44 14.07
CA GLU A 154 22.15 -26.33 13.73
C GLU A 154 20.80 -25.68 13.96
N ALA A 155 19.79 -26.21 13.28
CA ALA A 155 18.37 -25.92 13.51
C ALA A 155 17.57 -27.21 13.40
N SER A 156 16.36 -27.22 14.00
CA SER A 156 15.51 -28.42 13.96
C SER A 156 14.06 -28.02 13.61
N ILE A 157 13.40 -28.90 12.88
CA ILE A 157 12.00 -28.73 12.51
C ILE A 157 11.28 -30.09 12.57
N ARG A 158 10.04 -30.07 13.01
CA ARG A 158 9.14 -31.23 12.95
C ARG A 158 8.25 -31.11 11.73
N PHE A 159 8.22 -32.13 10.88
CA PHE A 159 7.29 -32.16 9.74
C PHE A 159 5.94 -32.72 10.19
N ASP A 160 4.98 -31.82 10.35
CA ASP A 160 3.59 -32.13 10.65
C ASP A 160 2.71 -31.27 9.75
N CYS A 161 2.21 -31.83 8.67
CA CYS A 161 1.44 -31.06 7.68
C CYS A 161 0.19 -30.37 8.26
N TRP A 162 -0.25 -30.74 9.48
CA TRP A 162 -1.39 -30.11 10.15
C TRP A 162 -1.00 -28.90 10.99
N ASN A 163 0.25 -28.82 11.44
CA ASN A 163 0.74 -27.81 12.38
C ASN A 163 2.00 -27.06 11.94
N THR A 164 2.69 -27.54 10.92
CA THR A 164 3.90 -26.89 10.41
C THR A 164 3.53 -26.01 9.22
N PRO A 165 3.64 -24.67 9.34
CA PRO A 165 3.38 -23.77 8.24
C PRO A 165 4.35 -23.98 7.07
N SER A 166 3.79 -23.97 5.86
CA SER A 166 4.53 -23.97 4.61
C SER A 166 4.50 -22.59 3.96
N GLU A 167 5.64 -22.12 3.48
CA GLU A 167 5.72 -20.86 2.74
C GLU A 167 5.03 -20.93 1.36
N ALA A 168 4.75 -22.13 0.86
CA ALA A 168 4.12 -22.31 -0.45
C ALA A 168 2.60 -22.18 -0.45
N LEU A 169 1.96 -22.11 0.72
CA LEU A 169 0.51 -22.01 0.85
C LEU A 169 0.10 -20.57 1.15
N HIS A 170 -0.47 -19.92 0.15
CA HIS A 170 -0.79 -18.50 0.19
C HIS A 170 -2.28 -18.27 0.44
N VAL A 171 -2.61 -17.63 1.56
CA VAL A 171 -3.97 -17.31 2.00
C VAL A 171 -4.07 -15.85 2.43
N ASN A 172 -5.29 -15.33 2.49
CA ASN A 172 -5.55 -14.10 3.27
C ASN A 172 -5.32 -14.41 4.75
N ILE A 173 -4.21 -13.92 5.32
CA ILE A 173 -3.84 -14.19 6.71
C ILE A 173 -4.62 -13.37 7.74
N ILE A 174 -5.34 -12.32 7.31
CA ILE A 174 -6.33 -11.64 8.15
C ILE A 174 -7.59 -12.51 8.23
N GLY A 175 -8.11 -12.95 7.08
CA GLY A 175 -9.21 -13.88 7.04
C GLY A 175 -10.24 -13.61 5.95
N TYR A 176 -11.39 -14.27 6.10
CA TYR A 176 -12.45 -14.33 5.09
C TYR A 176 -13.82 -14.13 5.72
N SER A 177 -14.76 -13.59 4.93
CA SER A 177 -16.16 -13.57 5.32
C SER A 177 -16.84 -14.91 5.00
N PRO A 178 -17.65 -15.50 5.89
CA PRO A 178 -18.38 -16.72 5.59
C PRO A 178 -19.38 -16.57 4.42
N ALA A 179 -19.70 -15.33 4.06
CA ALA A 179 -20.61 -15.01 2.97
C ALA A 179 -19.93 -14.88 1.61
N GLU A 180 -18.60 -14.92 1.55
CA GLU A 180 -17.87 -14.88 0.29
C GLU A 180 -18.26 -16.08 -0.60
N PRO A 181 -18.42 -15.87 -1.90
CA PRO A 181 -18.76 -16.98 -2.80
C PRO A 181 -17.66 -18.04 -2.88
N VAL A 182 -16.40 -17.62 -2.82
CA VAL A 182 -15.18 -18.45 -2.83
C VAL A 182 -14.09 -17.74 -2.07
N HIS A 183 -13.37 -18.45 -1.23
CA HIS A 183 -12.17 -17.98 -0.55
C HIS A 183 -10.95 -18.28 -1.41
N ALA A 184 -10.29 -17.23 -1.90
CA ALA A 184 -9.13 -17.36 -2.77
C ALA A 184 -7.91 -17.81 -2.01
N ALA A 185 -7.23 -18.87 -2.49
CA ALA A 185 -5.97 -19.36 -1.97
C ALA A 185 -5.14 -20.03 -3.07
N ASP A 186 -3.81 -20.00 -2.94
CA ASP A 186 -2.89 -20.50 -3.96
C ASP A 186 -1.79 -21.38 -3.35
N LEU A 187 -1.24 -22.27 -4.18
CA LEU A 187 -0.09 -23.09 -3.90
C LEU A 187 0.95 -22.83 -4.97
N TYR A 188 2.08 -22.27 -4.60
CA TYR A 188 3.25 -22.05 -5.45
C TYR A 188 4.49 -21.70 -4.62
N GLN A 189 5.68 -21.82 -5.20
CA GLN A 189 6.93 -21.36 -4.57
C GLN A 189 7.98 -21.06 -5.63
N TRP A 190 8.56 -19.86 -5.56
CA TRP A 190 9.76 -19.52 -6.28
C TRP A 190 11.01 -19.77 -5.40
N LEU A 191 11.97 -20.50 -5.94
CA LEU A 191 13.17 -20.94 -5.22
C LEU A 191 14.41 -20.08 -5.53
N GLY A 192 14.24 -18.86 -5.99
CA GLY A 192 15.36 -18.01 -6.42
C GLY A 192 16.03 -18.56 -7.69
N ASP A 193 17.35 -18.81 -7.65
CA ASP A 193 18.10 -19.40 -8.77
C ASP A 193 17.73 -20.85 -9.09
N GLY A 194 16.95 -21.49 -8.22
CA GLY A 194 16.34 -22.80 -8.47
C GLY A 194 15.08 -22.75 -9.34
N GLY A 195 14.60 -21.55 -9.67
CA GLY A 195 13.37 -21.39 -10.45
C GLY A 195 12.11 -21.72 -9.65
N GLN A 196 11.18 -22.44 -10.27
CA GLN A 196 9.91 -22.80 -9.65
C GLN A 196 9.98 -24.13 -8.91
N ARG A 197 9.20 -24.27 -7.84
CA ARG A 197 8.85 -25.57 -7.26
C ARG A 197 7.69 -26.17 -8.07
N ASP A 198 7.87 -27.35 -8.61
CA ASP A 198 6.84 -28.09 -9.37
C ASP A 198 5.88 -28.82 -8.43
N TYR A 199 4.61 -28.46 -8.45
CA TYR A 199 3.52 -29.11 -7.71
C TYR A 199 2.60 -29.96 -8.58
N LYS A 200 2.98 -30.31 -9.80
CA LYS A 200 2.17 -31.11 -10.73
C LYS A 200 1.68 -32.44 -10.13
N SER A 201 2.49 -33.07 -9.31
CA SER A 201 2.13 -34.32 -8.63
C SER A 201 1.09 -34.15 -7.51
N TRP A 202 0.79 -32.94 -7.12
CA TRP A 202 -0.26 -32.61 -6.14
C TRP A 202 -1.62 -32.31 -6.79
N GLU A 203 -1.70 -32.18 -8.11
CA GLU A 203 -2.97 -31.92 -8.79
C GLU A 203 -4.01 -32.97 -8.44
N GLY A 204 -5.24 -32.54 -8.14
CA GLY A 204 -6.32 -33.39 -7.68
C GLY A 204 -6.29 -33.80 -6.21
N ARG A 205 -5.21 -33.50 -5.47
CA ARG A 205 -5.14 -33.78 -4.04
C ARG A 205 -6.15 -32.92 -3.26
N LYS A 206 -6.59 -33.44 -2.12
CA LYS A 206 -7.54 -32.76 -1.24
C LYS A 206 -6.89 -31.57 -0.55
N VAL A 207 -7.65 -30.50 -0.50
CA VAL A 207 -7.39 -29.34 0.36
C VAL A 207 -8.29 -29.47 1.59
N TRP A 208 -7.69 -29.40 2.77
CA TRP A 208 -8.39 -29.53 4.04
C TRP A 208 -8.47 -28.18 4.73
N LEU A 209 -9.65 -27.87 5.28
CA LEU A 209 -9.86 -26.81 6.24
C LEU A 209 -9.72 -27.41 7.63
N TYR A 210 -8.76 -26.93 8.42
CA TYR A 210 -8.48 -27.39 9.76
C TYR A 210 -8.91 -26.33 10.78
N ASP A 211 -9.86 -26.67 11.65
CA ASP A 211 -10.31 -25.84 12.78
C ASP A 211 -9.26 -25.91 13.87
N VAL A 212 -8.53 -24.82 14.08
CA VAL A 212 -7.39 -24.75 15.01
C VAL A 212 -7.82 -24.95 16.44
N SER A 213 -9.01 -24.45 16.80
CA SER A 213 -9.51 -24.52 18.17
C SER A 213 -10.06 -25.90 18.55
N LYS A 214 -10.60 -26.64 17.57
CA LYS A 214 -11.26 -27.94 17.80
C LYS A 214 -10.45 -29.14 17.31
N GLY A 215 -9.35 -28.92 16.61
CA GLY A 215 -8.56 -29.99 16.02
C GLY A 215 -9.32 -30.81 14.97
N ARG A 216 -10.31 -30.23 14.30
CA ARG A 216 -11.18 -30.92 13.34
C ARG A 216 -10.82 -30.55 11.91
N LYS A 217 -10.82 -31.53 11.01
CA LYS A 217 -10.58 -31.33 9.60
C LYS A 217 -11.83 -31.57 8.76
N GLN A 218 -12.00 -30.77 7.71
CA GLN A 218 -13.05 -30.89 6.72
C GLN A 218 -12.43 -30.72 5.33
N GLN A 219 -12.78 -31.58 4.38
CA GLN A 219 -12.39 -31.34 2.99
C GLN A 219 -13.08 -30.06 2.47
N ALA A 220 -12.30 -29.11 1.95
CA ALA A 220 -12.80 -27.79 1.53
C ALA A 220 -12.57 -27.51 0.05
N GLY A 221 -11.65 -28.25 -0.60
CA GLY A 221 -11.33 -28.08 -2.01
C GLY A 221 -10.42 -29.19 -2.55
N THR A 222 -9.84 -28.92 -3.70
CA THR A 222 -8.80 -29.77 -4.34
C THR A 222 -7.77 -28.87 -5.01
N VAL A 223 -6.52 -29.31 -5.05
CA VAL A 223 -5.45 -28.65 -5.79
C VAL A 223 -5.76 -28.72 -7.29
N LYS A 224 -5.75 -27.59 -7.98
CA LYS A 224 -6.03 -27.49 -9.42
C LYS A 224 -5.00 -26.60 -10.08
N PHE A 225 -4.46 -27.03 -11.21
CA PHE A 225 -3.61 -26.16 -12.01
C PHE A 225 -4.36 -24.87 -12.40
N TRP A 226 -3.69 -23.73 -12.28
CA TRP A 226 -4.26 -22.43 -12.62
C TRP A 226 -3.54 -21.77 -13.80
N LYS A 227 -2.23 -21.46 -13.64
CA LYS A 227 -1.43 -20.75 -14.63
C LYS A 227 0.00 -21.26 -14.66
N ALA A 228 0.58 -21.39 -15.84
CA ALA A 228 2.00 -21.73 -15.98
C ALA A 228 2.90 -20.51 -15.80
N ALA A 229 4.13 -20.72 -15.32
CA ALA A 229 5.16 -19.68 -15.23
C ALA A 229 5.47 -19.04 -16.59
N SER A 230 5.30 -19.79 -17.67
CA SER A 230 5.50 -19.34 -19.04
C SER A 230 4.31 -18.55 -19.61
N GLU A 231 3.13 -18.62 -18.98
CA GLU A 231 1.99 -17.81 -19.41
C GLU A 231 2.20 -16.34 -19.03
N ALA A 232 2.25 -15.50 -20.05
CA ALA A 232 2.47 -14.08 -19.88
C ALA A 232 1.16 -13.31 -19.86
N SER A 233 0.98 -12.38 -18.93
CA SER A 233 -0.01 -11.33 -19.08
C SER A 233 0.60 -10.14 -19.85
N GLN A 234 -0.21 -9.45 -20.66
CA GLN A 234 0.27 -8.32 -21.44
C GLN A 234 0.83 -7.20 -20.55
N GLU A 235 0.18 -6.96 -19.41
CA GLU A 235 0.57 -5.93 -18.46
C GLU A 235 1.86 -6.26 -17.69
N ALA A 236 2.24 -7.53 -17.66
CA ALA A 236 3.50 -7.97 -17.05
C ALA A 236 4.69 -7.90 -18.02
N GLY A 237 4.54 -7.27 -19.17
CA GLY A 237 5.60 -7.19 -20.17
C GLY A 237 6.04 -8.56 -20.68
N GLY A 238 5.10 -9.51 -20.80
CA GLY A 238 5.38 -10.86 -21.23
C GLY A 238 5.98 -11.78 -20.15
N LYS A 239 5.92 -11.38 -18.87
CA LYS A 239 6.47 -12.18 -17.76
C LYS A 239 5.39 -12.56 -16.75
N ASN A 240 5.51 -13.74 -16.17
CA ASN A 240 4.69 -14.17 -15.05
C ASN A 240 5.00 -13.32 -13.81
N LEU A 241 3.97 -12.87 -13.10
CA LEU A 241 4.11 -11.96 -11.96
C LEU A 241 4.75 -12.63 -10.73
N VAL A 242 4.57 -13.94 -10.55
CA VAL A 242 5.05 -14.68 -9.38
C VAL A 242 6.25 -15.61 -9.68
N GLY A 243 6.66 -15.72 -10.93
CA GLY A 243 7.85 -16.47 -11.36
C GLY A 243 7.74 -17.99 -11.28
N THR A 244 6.53 -18.51 -11.13
CA THR A 244 6.31 -19.95 -10.93
C THR A 244 4.96 -20.37 -11.51
N ASP A 245 4.79 -21.65 -11.76
CA ASP A 245 3.47 -22.22 -11.97
C ASP A 245 2.63 -22.04 -10.71
N VAL A 246 1.35 -21.77 -10.89
CA VAL A 246 0.39 -21.54 -9.80
C VAL A 246 -0.70 -22.59 -9.84
N TRP A 247 -0.95 -23.20 -8.68
CA TRP A 247 -2.08 -24.07 -8.44
C TRP A 247 -3.08 -23.38 -7.55
N ASN A 248 -4.34 -23.44 -7.94
CA ASN A 248 -5.45 -22.91 -7.17
C ASN A 248 -5.86 -23.94 -6.11
N ILE A 249 -5.95 -23.47 -4.87
CA ILE A 249 -6.45 -24.24 -3.72
C ILE A 249 -7.64 -23.55 -3.06
N ASP A 250 -8.44 -22.85 -3.86
CA ASP A 250 -9.64 -22.17 -3.41
C ASP A 250 -10.55 -23.09 -2.61
N PHE A 251 -11.18 -22.53 -1.59
CA PHE A 251 -11.97 -23.27 -0.63
C PHE A 251 -13.25 -22.52 -0.23
N ARG A 252 -14.02 -23.13 0.63
CA ARG A 252 -15.17 -22.50 1.25
C ARG A 252 -15.27 -22.83 2.73
N ALA A 253 -15.31 -21.78 3.57
CA ALA A 253 -15.57 -21.85 5.01
C ALA A 253 -16.79 -20.98 5.34
N THR A 254 -17.85 -21.60 5.85
CA THR A 254 -19.13 -20.91 6.11
C THR A 254 -19.39 -20.70 7.61
N LYS A 255 -18.56 -21.27 8.47
CA LYS A 255 -18.71 -21.18 9.91
C LYS A 255 -17.63 -20.27 10.48
N PRO A 256 -17.99 -19.31 11.33
CA PRO A 256 -17.00 -18.50 12.04
C PRO A 256 -16.05 -19.37 12.88
N GLY A 257 -14.79 -18.97 12.92
CA GLY A 257 -13.73 -19.68 13.66
C GLY A 257 -12.34 -19.32 13.16
N ARG A 258 -11.31 -19.91 13.81
CA ARG A 258 -9.90 -19.77 13.37
C ARG A 258 -9.46 -21.05 12.67
N TYR A 259 -8.91 -20.89 11.49
CA TYR A 259 -8.63 -21.99 10.59
C TYR A 259 -7.25 -21.87 9.95
N ARG A 260 -6.80 -22.98 9.37
CA ARG A 260 -5.70 -23.05 8.39
C ARG A 260 -6.07 -23.98 7.25
N LEU A 261 -5.51 -23.76 6.07
CA LEU A 261 -5.57 -24.72 4.99
C LEU A 261 -4.44 -25.75 5.14
N VAL A 262 -4.71 -26.98 4.79
CA VAL A 262 -3.73 -28.05 4.81
C VAL A 262 -3.77 -28.78 3.48
N VAL A 263 -2.58 -28.96 2.88
CA VAL A 263 -2.35 -29.86 1.75
C VAL A 263 -1.37 -30.94 2.24
N GLU A 264 -1.83 -32.18 2.26
CA GLU A 264 -0.99 -33.28 2.74
C GLU A 264 0.30 -33.35 1.92
N ASP A 265 1.43 -33.63 2.58
CA ASP A 265 2.78 -33.61 2.04
C ASP A 265 3.35 -32.21 1.71
N VAL A 266 2.55 -31.12 1.83
CA VAL A 266 3.04 -29.75 1.73
C VAL A 266 3.19 -29.14 3.12
N GLY A 267 2.13 -29.04 3.87
CA GLY A 267 2.07 -28.39 5.17
C GLY A 267 0.74 -27.69 5.37
N CYS A 268 0.71 -26.73 6.27
CA CYS A 268 -0.45 -25.86 6.44
C CYS A 268 -0.12 -24.41 6.07
N SER A 269 -1.16 -23.63 5.78
CA SER A 269 -1.05 -22.19 5.64
C SER A 269 -0.81 -21.52 7.00
N MET A 270 -0.52 -20.23 7.00
CA MET A 270 -0.73 -19.39 8.17
C MET A 270 -2.18 -19.49 8.63
N ASP A 271 -2.43 -19.23 9.92
CA ASP A 271 -3.77 -19.19 10.48
C ASP A 271 -4.53 -17.96 9.96
N PHE A 272 -5.84 -18.11 9.80
CA PHE A 272 -6.72 -17.03 9.42
C PHE A 272 -8.07 -17.15 10.12
N ASP A 273 -8.76 -16.03 10.26
CA ASP A 273 -10.08 -16.00 10.83
C ASP A 273 -11.17 -16.10 9.75
N VAL A 274 -12.29 -16.71 10.11
CA VAL A 274 -13.55 -16.62 9.33
C VAL A 274 -14.56 -15.93 10.23
N LYS A 275 -14.95 -14.70 9.85
CA LYS A 275 -15.94 -13.92 10.59
C LYS A 275 -16.66 -12.92 9.68
N GLN A 276 -17.87 -12.52 10.06
CA GLN A 276 -18.73 -11.69 9.22
C GLN A 276 -18.12 -10.31 8.94
N ASP A 277 -17.52 -9.71 9.95
CA ASP A 277 -16.94 -8.36 9.93
C ASP A 277 -15.44 -8.34 9.62
N ILE A 278 -14.95 -9.34 8.86
CA ILE A 278 -13.51 -9.50 8.60
C ILE A 278 -12.87 -8.28 7.95
N TYR A 279 -13.62 -7.52 7.14
CA TYR A 279 -13.13 -6.32 6.45
C TYR A 279 -13.20 -5.05 7.29
N TYR A 280 -13.74 -5.09 8.51
CA TYR A 280 -13.81 -3.91 9.38
C TYR A 280 -12.42 -3.37 9.74
N GLU A 281 -11.52 -4.20 10.26
CA GLU A 281 -10.16 -3.75 10.61
C GLU A 281 -9.34 -3.31 9.39
N PRO A 282 -9.29 -4.03 8.25
CA PRO A 282 -8.67 -3.52 7.04
C PRO A 282 -9.22 -2.16 6.56
N TYR A 283 -10.53 -1.97 6.61
CA TYR A 283 -11.17 -0.69 6.32
C TYR A 283 -10.73 0.40 7.31
N ARG A 284 -10.83 0.13 8.60
CA ARG A 284 -10.44 1.05 9.66
C ARG A 284 -8.97 1.48 9.53
N TYR A 285 -8.06 0.54 9.29
CA TYR A 285 -6.65 0.84 9.08
C TYR A 285 -6.43 1.71 7.83
N SER A 286 -7.19 1.48 6.77
CA SER A 286 -7.11 2.30 5.55
C SER A 286 -7.53 3.75 5.80
N VAL A 287 -8.62 3.99 6.55
CA VAL A 287 -9.04 5.35 6.91
C VAL A 287 -7.99 6.02 7.81
N ARG A 288 -7.46 5.29 8.79
CA ARG A 288 -6.37 5.80 9.63
C ARG A 288 -5.09 6.05 8.84
N GLY A 289 -4.85 5.32 7.76
CA GLY A 289 -3.75 5.61 6.84
C GLY A 289 -3.86 7.01 6.24
N TYR A 290 -5.04 7.44 5.83
CA TYR A 290 -5.29 8.83 5.43
C TYR A 290 -5.10 9.80 6.60
N TYR A 291 -5.68 9.50 7.75
CA TYR A 291 -5.57 10.35 8.94
C TYR A 291 -4.12 10.68 9.29
N TYR A 292 -3.21 9.71 9.21
CA TYR A 292 -1.79 9.95 9.48
C TYR A 292 -1.08 10.76 8.39
N MET A 293 -1.68 10.93 7.22
CA MET A 293 -1.16 11.80 6.16
C MET A 293 -1.65 13.23 6.25
N ARG A 294 -2.56 13.57 7.21
CA ARG A 294 -3.02 14.94 7.42
C ARG A 294 -1.86 15.86 7.81
N LEU A 295 -1.90 17.09 7.33
CA LEU A 295 -0.98 18.16 7.71
C LEU A 295 -1.68 19.25 8.48
N GLY A 296 -0.90 20.06 9.17
CA GLY A 296 -1.42 21.24 9.87
C GLY A 296 -2.06 20.96 11.22
N GLU A 297 -1.96 19.72 11.72
CA GLU A 297 -2.45 19.38 13.05
C GLU A 297 -1.57 18.32 13.71
N PRO A 298 -1.53 18.24 15.05
CA PRO A 298 -0.78 17.21 15.73
C PRO A 298 -1.46 15.85 15.57
N ILE A 299 -0.66 14.83 15.40
CA ILE A 299 -1.10 13.43 15.52
C ILE A 299 -0.58 12.92 16.86
N ASP A 300 -1.44 12.90 17.87
CA ASP A 300 -1.11 12.59 19.25
C ASP A 300 -2.11 11.63 19.93
N THR A 301 -1.83 11.28 21.16
CA THR A 301 -2.71 10.45 21.99
C THR A 301 -4.09 11.14 22.17
N PRO A 302 -5.23 10.39 22.08
CA PRO A 302 -5.36 8.94 21.96
C PRO A 302 -5.38 8.40 20.52
N HIS A 303 -5.23 9.26 19.51
CA HIS A 303 -5.48 8.90 18.12
C HIS A 303 -4.25 8.29 17.43
N VAL A 304 -3.07 8.55 17.99
CA VAL A 304 -1.82 8.04 17.45
C VAL A 304 -1.40 6.74 18.14
N THR A 305 -0.92 5.81 17.37
CA THR A 305 -0.19 4.64 17.84
C THR A 305 0.58 4.08 16.64
N PRO A 306 1.85 3.80 16.75
CA PRO A 306 2.71 3.95 17.94
C PRO A 306 3.36 5.33 18.08
N ILE A 307 3.24 6.23 17.10
CA ILE A 307 4.16 7.34 16.89
C ILE A 307 3.39 8.67 16.82
N PRO A 308 3.59 9.59 17.76
CA PRO A 308 3.01 10.93 17.69
C PRO A 308 3.75 11.79 16.63
N ARG A 309 3.04 12.79 16.12
CA ARG A 309 3.62 13.78 15.21
C ARG A 309 3.14 15.16 15.60
N GLN A 310 4.08 16.11 15.67
CA GLN A 310 3.76 17.51 15.91
C GLN A 310 3.08 18.16 14.68
N PRO A 311 2.35 19.26 14.87
CA PRO A 311 1.83 20.05 13.76
C PRO A 311 2.95 20.47 12.82
N GLN A 312 2.72 20.41 11.54
CA GLN A 312 3.68 20.81 10.52
C GLN A 312 3.04 21.79 9.53
N PHE A 313 3.87 22.66 8.98
CA PHE A 313 3.47 23.60 7.92
C PHE A 313 2.33 24.56 8.31
N ILE A 314 2.25 24.94 9.59
CA ILE A 314 1.37 25.99 10.10
C ILE A 314 2.25 27.13 10.62
N PRO A 315 2.14 28.36 10.04
CA PRO A 315 3.03 29.47 10.38
C PRO A 315 3.05 29.83 11.87
N GLU A 316 1.92 29.74 12.55
CA GLU A 316 1.76 30.18 13.93
C GLU A 316 2.22 29.14 14.96
N VAL A 317 2.27 27.86 14.58
CA VAL A 317 2.51 26.77 15.52
C VAL A 317 3.70 25.89 15.15
N ASP A 318 4.23 26.02 13.95
CA ASP A 318 5.44 25.28 13.56
C ASP A 318 6.65 25.86 14.30
N PRO A 319 7.34 25.06 15.12
CA PRO A 319 8.48 25.54 15.90
C PRO A 319 9.66 26.05 15.07
N LYS A 320 9.67 25.77 13.76
CA LYS A 320 10.68 26.26 12.81
C LYS A 320 10.28 27.57 12.12
N GLY A 321 9.14 28.19 12.50
CA GLY A 321 8.71 29.46 11.93
C GLY A 321 8.31 29.34 10.44
N PHE A 322 7.66 28.30 10.07
CA PHE A 322 7.19 28.06 8.70
C PHE A 322 6.28 29.19 8.22
N THR A 323 6.52 29.72 7.03
CA THR A 323 5.72 30.81 6.45
C THR A 323 5.19 30.38 5.08
N ILE A 324 3.89 30.53 4.88
CA ILE A 324 3.23 30.25 3.60
C ILE A 324 2.96 31.55 2.86
N HIS A 325 3.56 31.74 1.70
CA HIS A 325 3.40 32.93 0.87
C HIS A 325 2.43 32.70 -0.28
N LYS A 326 1.50 33.62 -0.49
CA LYS A 326 0.65 33.62 -1.69
C LYS A 326 1.47 34.01 -2.92
N THR A 327 1.21 33.34 -4.03
CA THR A 327 1.86 33.57 -5.33
C THR A 327 0.84 33.67 -6.44
N ASP A 328 1.26 34.21 -7.61
CA ASP A 328 0.52 34.11 -8.87
C ASP A 328 0.96 32.89 -9.72
N LEU A 329 1.93 32.12 -9.21
CA LEU A 329 2.48 30.96 -9.89
C LEU A 329 1.46 29.83 -9.94
N GLN A 330 1.21 29.34 -11.14
CA GLN A 330 0.33 28.20 -11.38
C GLN A 330 1.11 26.94 -11.73
N PRO A 331 0.66 25.75 -11.34
CA PRO A 331 1.41 24.51 -11.53
C PRO A 331 1.82 24.17 -12.97
N TRP A 332 1.06 24.64 -13.96
CA TRP A 332 1.42 24.47 -15.38
C TRP A 332 2.29 25.59 -15.95
N HIS A 333 2.60 26.60 -15.15
CA HIS A 333 3.50 27.65 -15.57
C HIS A 333 4.88 27.06 -15.94
N PRO A 334 5.53 27.54 -17.01
CA PRO A 334 6.84 27.02 -17.41
C PRO A 334 7.88 27.01 -16.29
N ASP A 335 7.87 28.02 -15.44
CA ASP A 335 8.80 28.11 -14.31
C ASP A 335 8.50 27.03 -13.26
N TRP A 336 7.24 26.72 -12.99
CA TRP A 336 6.88 25.62 -12.10
C TRP A 336 7.42 24.27 -12.60
N ARG A 337 7.17 23.94 -13.89
CA ARG A 337 7.66 22.70 -14.48
C ARG A 337 9.19 22.60 -14.51
N LYS A 338 9.84 23.70 -14.86
CA LYS A 338 11.28 23.79 -14.83
C LYS A 338 11.83 23.54 -13.44
N LEU A 339 11.15 24.06 -12.45
CA LEU A 339 11.48 23.92 -11.06
C LEU A 339 11.25 22.49 -10.54
N GLN A 340 10.17 21.82 -10.93
CA GLN A 340 9.93 20.41 -10.59
C GLN A 340 10.93 19.47 -11.26
N GLY A 341 11.28 19.70 -12.51
CA GLY A 341 12.28 18.88 -13.22
C GLY A 341 13.66 18.95 -12.60
N ASP A 342 14.05 20.12 -12.14
CA ASP A 342 15.38 20.37 -11.56
C ASP A 342 15.48 19.92 -10.09
N VAL A 343 14.35 19.65 -9.39
CA VAL A 343 14.32 19.25 -7.96
C VAL A 343 15.06 17.93 -7.74
N TRP A 344 14.99 17.02 -8.66
CA TRP A 344 15.47 15.66 -8.46
C TRP A 344 16.92 15.44 -8.90
N ASP A 345 17.47 16.39 -9.69
CA ASP A 345 18.74 16.16 -10.38
C ASP A 345 19.96 16.88 -9.76
N GLU A 346 19.76 17.81 -8.77
CA GLU A 346 20.91 18.64 -8.33
C GLU A 346 20.93 18.91 -6.81
N PRO A 347 21.97 18.49 -6.09
CA PRO A 347 22.17 18.87 -4.68
C PRO A 347 22.44 20.39 -4.45
N HIS A 348 22.63 21.16 -5.52
CA HIS A 348 22.92 22.61 -5.48
C HIS A 348 21.76 23.49 -5.94
N PHE A 349 20.66 22.92 -6.20
CA PHE A 349 19.42 23.41 -6.70
C PHE A 349 18.83 24.65 -6.02
N LYS A 350 19.06 24.77 -4.82
CA LYS A 350 18.33 25.48 -3.80
C LYS A 350 18.17 27.02 -3.97
N PRO A 351 19.19 27.82 -4.25
CA PRO A 351 19.02 29.28 -4.34
C PRO A 351 18.33 29.76 -5.62
N ALA A 352 18.46 29.03 -6.73
CA ALA A 352 17.86 29.42 -8.02
C ALA A 352 16.34 29.25 -8.01
N LEU A 353 15.85 28.20 -7.40
CA LEU A 353 14.41 27.92 -7.26
C LEU A 353 13.71 28.90 -6.36
N GLU A 354 14.25 29.10 -5.18
CA GLU A 354 13.69 30.07 -4.23
C GLU A 354 13.62 31.46 -4.89
N SER A 355 14.66 31.85 -5.63
CA SER A 355 14.67 33.10 -6.37
C SER A 355 13.55 33.18 -7.43
N ALA A 356 13.31 32.10 -8.18
CA ALA A 356 12.24 32.06 -9.18
C ALA A 356 10.85 32.15 -8.53
N PHE A 357 10.61 31.45 -7.45
CA PHE A 357 9.34 31.54 -6.71
C PHE A 357 9.14 32.92 -6.09
N TRP A 358 10.19 33.58 -5.57
CA TRP A 358 10.10 34.91 -5.04
C TRP A 358 9.68 35.96 -6.07
N GLN A 359 9.96 35.74 -7.34
CA GLN A 359 9.48 36.60 -8.42
C GLN A 359 7.94 36.55 -8.58
N HIS A 360 7.33 35.40 -8.26
CA HIS A 360 5.90 35.18 -8.34
C HIS A 360 5.16 35.52 -7.05
N ARG A 361 5.88 35.84 -5.98
CA ARG A 361 5.25 36.21 -4.71
C ARG A 361 4.40 37.45 -4.89
N LEU A 362 3.15 37.38 -4.43
CA LEU A 362 2.28 38.55 -4.40
C LEU A 362 2.85 39.63 -3.49
N ARG A 363 2.78 40.89 -3.90
CA ARG A 363 3.34 42.02 -3.15
C ARG A 363 2.39 42.48 -2.05
N GLY A 364 2.92 43.16 -1.02
CA GLY A 364 2.20 43.60 0.16
C GLY A 364 2.56 42.74 1.38
N ASN A 365 1.56 42.24 2.09
CA ASN A 365 1.71 41.22 3.13
C ASN A 365 0.84 39.97 2.82
N PRO A 366 0.95 39.38 1.61
CA PRO A 366 0.10 38.28 1.18
C PRO A 366 0.67 36.96 1.72
N VAL A 367 0.56 36.79 3.01
CA VAL A 367 0.85 35.53 3.69
C VAL A 367 -0.45 34.77 3.82
N ALA A 368 -0.43 33.49 3.49
CA ALA A 368 -1.56 32.63 3.75
C ALA A 368 -1.63 32.34 5.26
N ILE A 369 -2.79 32.47 5.82
CA ILE A 369 -3.11 32.17 7.22
C ILE A 369 -4.14 31.04 7.24
N ASP A 370 -4.22 30.29 8.35
CA ASP A 370 -5.23 29.23 8.56
C ASP A 370 -5.20 28.11 7.51
N VAL A 371 -4.03 27.83 6.94
CA VAL A 371 -3.87 26.73 5.98
C VAL A 371 -3.74 25.42 6.75
N LYS A 372 -4.89 24.82 7.07
CA LYS A 372 -5.00 23.58 7.83
C LYS A 372 -5.60 22.48 6.98
N GLY A 373 -5.31 21.22 7.36
CA GLY A 373 -5.86 20.06 6.68
C GLY A 373 -5.13 19.71 5.40
N GLY A 374 -5.78 18.86 4.60
CA GLY A 374 -5.19 18.24 3.45
C GLY A 374 -4.29 17.04 3.79
N HIS A 375 -4.04 16.23 2.80
CA HIS A 375 -3.20 15.04 2.91
C HIS A 375 -1.91 15.23 2.13
N SER A 376 -0.79 14.77 2.68
CA SER A 376 0.54 14.88 2.09
C SER A 376 1.06 13.55 1.58
N ASP A 377 1.94 13.60 0.60
CA ASP A 377 2.73 12.46 0.19
C ASP A 377 3.80 12.14 1.24
N ALA A 378 3.96 10.86 1.61
CA ALA A 378 5.03 10.37 2.48
C ALA A 378 5.38 11.25 3.70
N PHE A 379 4.39 11.99 4.24
CA PHE A 379 4.54 13.02 5.27
C PHE A 379 5.39 14.22 4.86
N ASP A 380 5.51 14.47 3.58
CA ASP A 380 6.16 15.67 3.09
C ASP A 380 5.19 16.87 3.02
N TRP A 381 5.50 17.86 2.22
CA TRP A 381 4.87 19.17 2.27
C TRP A 381 3.84 19.43 1.17
N ASP A 382 3.81 18.59 0.13
CA ASP A 382 2.93 18.84 -1.02
C ASP A 382 1.47 18.54 -0.72
N ARG A 383 0.62 19.52 -0.96
CA ARG A 383 -0.84 19.45 -0.92
C ARG A 383 -1.38 20.14 -2.15
N HIS A 384 -1.58 19.41 -3.21
CA HIS A 384 -1.93 19.97 -4.51
C HIS A 384 -3.23 19.40 -5.07
N LEU A 385 -3.77 20.05 -6.10
CA LEU A 385 -5.10 19.74 -6.63
C LEU A 385 -5.25 18.28 -7.10
N ALA A 386 -4.17 17.58 -7.41
CA ALA A 386 -4.25 16.16 -7.75
C ALA A 386 -4.78 15.28 -6.60
N HIS A 387 -4.62 15.71 -5.36
CA HIS A 387 -5.10 14.97 -4.19
C HIS A 387 -6.62 14.95 -4.05
N VAL A 388 -7.39 15.77 -4.79
CA VAL A 388 -8.86 15.74 -4.72
C VAL A 388 -9.45 14.37 -5.07
N SER A 389 -8.72 13.54 -5.81
CA SER A 389 -9.15 12.16 -6.07
C SER A 389 -9.29 11.31 -4.80
N ASN A 390 -8.61 11.69 -3.71
CA ASN A 390 -8.74 11.03 -2.41
C ASN A 390 -10.16 11.16 -1.86
N ILE A 391 -10.75 12.36 -2.03
CA ILE A 391 -12.15 12.64 -1.64
C ILE A 391 -13.09 11.67 -2.33
N TYR A 392 -12.92 11.51 -3.65
CA TYR A 392 -13.80 10.69 -4.47
C TYR A 392 -13.66 9.21 -4.14
N ASP A 393 -12.44 8.75 -3.89
CA ASP A 393 -12.18 7.36 -3.48
C ASP A 393 -12.76 7.05 -2.09
N MET A 394 -12.67 7.99 -1.15
CA MET A 394 -13.25 7.83 0.18
C MET A 394 -14.78 7.80 0.14
N LEU A 395 -15.41 8.65 -0.67
CA LEU A 395 -16.86 8.79 -0.70
C LEU A 395 -17.56 7.74 -1.58
N LEU A 396 -16.88 7.21 -2.60
CA LEU A 396 -17.47 6.24 -3.54
C LEU A 396 -18.08 5.00 -2.87
N PRO A 397 -17.41 4.30 -1.94
CA PRO A 397 -17.95 3.11 -1.31
C PRO A 397 -19.20 3.40 -0.46
N ASP A 398 -19.26 4.57 0.17
CA ASP A 398 -20.43 5.00 0.91
C ASP A 398 -21.63 5.28 -0.01
N ILE A 399 -21.40 5.96 -1.12
CA ILE A 399 -22.41 6.23 -2.15
C ILE A 399 -22.95 4.91 -2.73
N LEU A 400 -22.07 3.98 -3.13
CA LEU A 400 -22.47 2.68 -3.68
C LEU A 400 -23.13 1.74 -2.66
N SER A 401 -22.93 2.00 -1.37
CA SER A 401 -23.62 1.26 -0.30
C SER A 401 -24.84 2.00 0.24
N ALA A 402 -25.20 3.15 -0.33
CA ALA A 402 -26.32 3.99 0.07
C ALA A 402 -26.25 4.43 1.55
N GLY A 403 -25.08 4.96 1.97
CA GLY A 403 -24.88 5.53 3.31
C GLY A 403 -24.74 4.47 4.42
N ARG A 404 -24.16 3.30 4.12
CA ARG A 404 -23.98 2.24 5.13
C ARG A 404 -22.68 2.36 5.93
N LEU A 405 -21.74 3.17 5.51
CA LEU A 405 -20.48 3.40 6.22
C LEU A 405 -20.71 4.50 7.27
N SER A 406 -21.28 4.11 8.41
CA SER A 406 -21.73 5.01 9.46
C SER A 406 -20.86 4.96 10.73
N GLU A 407 -19.69 4.35 10.64
CA GLU A 407 -18.79 4.21 11.78
C GLU A 407 -18.24 5.56 12.23
N ASP A 408 -18.50 5.89 13.50
CA ASP A 408 -18.01 7.07 14.23
C ASP A 408 -17.10 6.62 15.38
N GLY A 409 -16.06 5.86 15.05
CA GLY A 409 -15.15 5.26 16.03
C GLY A 409 -13.97 4.54 15.37
N LEU A 410 -13.55 4.98 14.16
CA LEU A 410 -12.40 4.39 13.46
C LEU A 410 -11.05 4.80 14.06
N GLY A 411 -11.04 5.79 14.97
CA GLY A 411 -9.86 6.23 15.71
C GLY A 411 -9.15 7.41 15.04
N ILE A 412 -9.90 8.32 14.46
CA ILE A 412 -9.45 9.66 14.04
C ILE A 412 -9.86 10.69 15.09
N ARG A 413 -9.42 11.94 14.95
CA ARG A 413 -9.71 13.00 15.93
C ARG A 413 -11.20 13.28 16.08
N GLU A 414 -11.94 13.20 15.01
CA GLU A 414 -13.38 13.48 14.95
C GLU A 414 -14.23 12.35 15.51
N SER A 415 -13.68 11.16 15.74
CA SER A 415 -14.45 10.01 16.26
C SER A 415 -15.26 10.37 17.49
N GLY A 416 -16.55 10.07 17.47
CA GLY A 416 -17.50 10.38 18.53
C GLY A 416 -18.28 11.69 18.33
N ASN A 417 -18.21 12.30 17.17
CA ASN A 417 -18.92 13.55 16.87
C ASN A 417 -20.29 13.34 16.22
N ALA A 418 -20.75 12.12 16.07
CA ALA A 418 -21.97 11.70 15.41
C ALA A 418 -21.97 11.84 13.87
N LEU A 419 -20.81 12.04 13.28
CA LEU A 419 -20.61 11.93 11.83
C LEU A 419 -19.80 10.66 11.53
N PRO A 420 -19.98 10.04 10.37
CA PRO A 420 -19.10 8.94 9.97
C PRO A 420 -17.66 9.42 9.76
N ASP A 421 -16.70 8.75 10.42
CA ASP A 421 -15.29 9.11 10.36
C ASP A 421 -14.74 9.15 8.92
N LEU A 422 -15.23 8.28 8.04
CA LEU A 422 -14.84 8.29 6.63
C LEU A 422 -15.22 9.61 5.94
N ILE A 423 -16.38 10.15 6.28
CA ILE A 423 -16.84 11.44 5.73
C ILE A 423 -16.04 12.59 6.33
N ASP A 424 -15.72 12.55 7.62
CA ASP A 424 -14.85 13.54 8.25
C ASP A 424 -13.43 13.52 7.66
N GLU A 425 -12.91 12.33 7.33
CA GLU A 425 -11.61 12.22 6.67
C GLU A 425 -11.62 12.84 5.25
N ALA A 426 -12.65 12.55 4.46
CA ALA A 426 -12.82 13.18 3.15
C ALA A 426 -13.03 14.70 3.27
N ARG A 427 -13.78 15.13 4.27
CA ARG A 427 -14.05 16.55 4.57
C ARG A 427 -12.76 17.31 4.91
N ASN A 428 -11.79 16.68 5.58
CA ASN A 428 -10.49 17.30 5.85
C ASN A 428 -9.80 17.80 4.58
N GLU A 429 -9.89 17.07 3.48
CA GLU A 429 -9.35 17.49 2.18
C GLU A 429 -10.21 18.57 1.52
N VAL A 430 -11.54 18.45 1.57
CA VAL A 430 -12.46 19.46 1.01
C VAL A 430 -12.27 20.81 1.70
N ASP A 431 -12.24 20.81 3.03
CA ASP A 431 -12.10 22.03 3.83
C ASP A 431 -10.71 22.67 3.65
N PHE A 432 -9.67 21.88 3.43
CA PHE A 432 -8.36 22.39 3.06
C PHE A 432 -8.45 23.25 1.78
N PHE A 433 -9.00 22.71 0.69
CA PHE A 433 -9.12 23.46 -0.56
C PHE A 433 -10.02 24.68 -0.45
N LEU A 434 -11.06 24.64 0.37
CA LEU A 434 -11.88 25.80 0.66
C LEU A 434 -11.12 26.85 1.49
N SER A 435 -10.24 26.45 2.39
CA SER A 435 -9.47 27.35 3.25
C SER A 435 -8.42 28.18 2.51
N ILE A 436 -7.92 27.68 1.37
CA ILE A 436 -6.90 28.38 0.56
C ILE A 436 -7.50 29.25 -0.57
N ARG A 437 -8.78 29.57 -0.49
CA ARG A 437 -9.41 30.54 -1.40
C ARG A 437 -8.79 31.92 -1.25
N ASP A 438 -8.80 32.69 -2.32
CA ASP A 438 -8.42 34.10 -2.32
C ASP A 438 -9.60 34.94 -2.84
N GLY A 439 -10.38 35.48 -1.93
CA GLY A 439 -11.66 36.10 -2.25
C GLY A 439 -12.64 35.10 -2.86
N GLU A 440 -13.10 35.35 -4.09
CA GLU A 440 -13.95 34.41 -4.84
C GLU A 440 -13.18 33.35 -5.61
N ALA A 441 -11.85 33.45 -5.69
CA ALA A 441 -11.02 32.58 -6.51
C ALA A 441 -10.47 31.38 -5.71
N TYR A 442 -10.07 30.33 -6.42
CA TYR A 442 -9.69 29.02 -5.85
C TYR A 442 -8.25 28.69 -6.18
N SER A 443 -7.43 28.43 -5.18
CA SER A 443 -6.02 28.07 -5.33
C SER A 443 -5.82 26.63 -5.77
N GLN A 444 -4.69 26.39 -6.45
CA GLN A 444 -4.24 25.05 -6.90
C GLN A 444 -3.62 24.19 -5.80
N GLY A 445 -3.38 24.74 -4.62
CA GLY A 445 -2.75 24.01 -3.53
C GLY A 445 -1.56 24.74 -2.92
N VAL A 446 -0.77 23.99 -2.17
CA VAL A 446 0.41 24.49 -1.45
C VAL A 446 1.60 23.59 -1.76
N THR A 447 2.79 24.20 -1.92
CA THR A 447 4.03 23.45 -2.17
C THR A 447 5.21 24.11 -1.47
N ASN A 448 6.30 23.37 -1.30
CA ASN A 448 7.52 23.88 -0.71
C ASN A 448 8.70 23.79 -1.70
N PRO A 449 9.06 24.89 -2.37
CA PRO A 449 10.24 24.95 -3.23
C PRO A 449 11.49 25.42 -2.46
N SER A 450 11.38 25.72 -1.16
CA SER A 450 12.49 26.27 -0.41
C SER A 450 13.56 25.22 -0.17
N ALA A 451 14.79 25.65 -0.36
CA ALA A 451 15.97 24.87 -0.08
C ALA A 451 16.13 24.46 1.39
N GLU A 452 15.69 25.32 2.27
CA GLU A 452 15.79 25.12 3.72
C GLU A 452 14.51 24.52 4.29
N TRP A 453 13.51 24.23 3.42
CA TRP A 453 12.22 23.68 3.79
C TRP A 453 11.46 24.50 4.84
N THR A 454 11.72 25.79 4.87
CA THR A 454 11.13 26.73 5.84
C THR A 454 10.11 27.67 5.22
N ILE A 455 9.96 27.64 3.89
CA ILE A 455 9.07 28.51 3.15
C ILE A 455 8.17 27.67 2.26
N MET A 456 6.87 27.88 2.36
CA MET A 456 5.88 27.29 1.47
C MET A 456 5.21 28.35 0.62
N PHE A 457 4.73 27.93 -0.55
CA PHE A 457 4.00 28.79 -1.47
C PHE A 457 2.61 28.24 -1.72
N GLN A 458 1.60 29.06 -1.50
CA GLN A 458 0.26 28.84 -1.99
C GLN A 458 0.25 29.17 -3.48
N ALA A 459 -0.11 28.20 -4.31
CA ALA A 459 -0.20 28.39 -5.76
C ALA A 459 -1.30 29.38 -6.14
N GLY A 460 -1.16 29.99 -7.32
CA GLY A 460 -2.14 30.93 -7.86
C GLY A 460 -3.51 30.30 -8.10
N CYS A 461 -4.52 31.15 -8.02
CA CYS A 461 -5.89 30.76 -8.24
C CYS A 461 -6.16 30.45 -9.73
N THR A 462 -7.04 29.47 -9.97
CA THR A 462 -7.37 28.99 -11.32
C THR A 462 -8.84 28.61 -11.44
N THR A 463 -9.34 28.63 -12.67
CA THR A 463 -10.67 28.12 -12.98
C THR A 463 -10.74 26.58 -12.80
N MET A 464 -9.64 25.88 -13.09
CA MET A 464 -9.52 24.44 -12.84
C MET A 464 -9.79 24.10 -11.36
N ALA A 465 -9.18 24.84 -10.45
CA ALA A 465 -9.39 24.66 -9.02
C ALA A 465 -10.83 24.96 -8.58
N ALA A 466 -11.48 25.92 -9.23
CA ALA A 466 -12.89 26.19 -8.97
C ALA A 466 -13.80 25.03 -9.42
N TRP A 467 -13.55 24.43 -10.59
CA TRP A 467 -14.26 23.24 -11.04
C TRP A 467 -14.06 22.06 -10.08
N ALA A 468 -12.84 21.84 -9.63
CA ALA A 468 -12.54 20.78 -8.67
C ALA A 468 -13.25 21.00 -7.33
N ASN A 469 -13.23 22.24 -6.80
CA ASN A 469 -13.96 22.56 -5.57
C ASN A 469 -15.48 22.37 -5.72
N ALA A 470 -16.05 22.68 -6.89
CA ALA A 470 -17.45 22.39 -7.16
C ALA A 470 -17.74 20.89 -7.08
N ALA A 471 -16.88 20.05 -7.68
CA ALA A 471 -17.02 18.60 -7.65
C ALA A 471 -16.82 18.02 -6.23
N ASN A 472 -15.80 18.47 -5.51
CA ASN A 472 -15.51 18.07 -4.15
C ASN A 472 -16.71 18.29 -3.21
N CYS A 473 -17.22 19.52 -3.22
CA CYS A 473 -18.34 19.91 -2.37
C CYS A 473 -19.63 19.20 -2.78
N ALA A 474 -19.89 19.02 -4.09
CA ALA A 474 -21.10 18.34 -4.55
C ALA A 474 -21.12 16.85 -4.15
N MET A 475 -20.02 16.15 -4.29
CA MET A 475 -19.92 14.75 -3.88
C MET A 475 -20.02 14.59 -2.36
N LEU A 476 -19.40 15.48 -1.60
CA LEU A 476 -19.52 15.49 -0.13
C LEU A 476 -20.96 15.81 0.31
N ALA A 477 -21.64 16.74 -0.35
CA ALA A 477 -23.05 17.03 -0.09
C ALA A 477 -23.96 15.81 -0.32
N GLU A 478 -23.65 14.99 -1.35
CA GLU A 478 -24.38 13.75 -1.61
C GLU A 478 -24.24 12.75 -0.46
N THR A 479 -23.06 12.58 0.11
CA THR A 479 -22.87 11.68 1.27
C THR A 479 -23.63 12.21 2.49
N PHE A 480 -23.62 13.52 2.76
CA PHE A 480 -24.45 14.11 3.81
C PHE A 480 -25.97 13.93 3.56
N ARG A 481 -26.40 13.93 2.29
CA ARG A 481 -27.78 13.57 1.94
C ARG A 481 -28.11 12.13 2.31
N LEU A 482 -27.22 11.19 1.99
CA LEU A 482 -27.41 9.77 2.32
C LEU A 482 -27.51 9.51 3.82
N HIS A 483 -26.79 10.27 4.62
CA HIS A 483 -26.80 10.19 6.09
C HIS A 483 -27.84 11.11 6.77
N GLY A 484 -28.64 11.86 6.01
CA GLY A 484 -29.69 12.73 6.55
C GLY A 484 -29.17 13.94 7.33
N ILE A 485 -27.94 14.42 7.03
CA ILE A 485 -27.28 15.54 7.71
C ILE A 485 -27.53 16.84 6.93
N ASP A 486 -28.73 17.38 7.05
CA ASP A 486 -29.22 18.47 6.20
C ASP A 486 -28.43 19.78 6.28
N SER A 487 -27.93 20.15 7.45
CA SER A 487 -27.16 21.41 7.60
C SER A 487 -25.87 21.40 6.80
N LEU A 488 -25.10 20.31 6.88
CA LEU A 488 -23.86 20.16 6.14
C LEU A 488 -24.14 19.91 4.65
N ARG A 489 -25.16 19.13 4.31
CA ARG A 489 -25.63 18.98 2.94
C ARG A 489 -25.88 20.34 2.29
N GLN A 490 -26.64 21.19 2.96
CA GLN A 490 -26.96 22.52 2.44
C GLN A 490 -25.72 23.40 2.30
N TYR A 491 -24.84 23.39 3.29
CA TYR A 491 -23.59 24.15 3.24
C TYR A 491 -22.75 23.77 2.03
N TYR A 492 -22.41 22.49 1.87
CA TYR A 492 -21.56 22.05 0.76
C TYR A 492 -22.25 22.12 -0.60
N THR A 493 -23.58 21.99 -0.67
CA THR A 493 -24.34 22.28 -1.90
C THR A 493 -24.15 23.72 -2.33
N ASN A 494 -24.26 24.67 -1.40
CA ASN A 494 -24.08 26.09 -1.69
C ASN A 494 -22.64 26.41 -2.12
N GLU A 495 -21.63 25.82 -1.47
CA GLU A 495 -20.24 25.96 -1.87
C GLU A 495 -19.99 25.39 -3.28
N ALA A 496 -20.55 24.22 -3.58
CA ALA A 496 -20.46 23.60 -4.91
C ALA A 496 -21.04 24.50 -6.00
N ILE A 497 -22.25 25.02 -5.78
CA ILE A 497 -22.92 25.94 -6.73
C ILE A 497 -22.13 27.24 -6.88
N THR A 498 -21.59 27.79 -5.79
CA THR A 498 -20.76 28.99 -5.80
C THR A 498 -19.51 28.82 -6.64
N ALA A 499 -18.76 27.74 -6.41
CA ALA A 499 -17.56 27.41 -7.16
C ALA A 499 -17.89 27.14 -8.64
N PHE A 500 -18.94 26.40 -8.92
CA PHE A 500 -19.39 26.09 -10.27
C PHE A 500 -19.73 27.36 -11.06
N ARG A 501 -20.54 28.26 -10.46
CA ARG A 501 -20.93 29.52 -11.09
C ARG A 501 -19.77 30.49 -11.24
N PHE A 502 -18.82 30.50 -10.30
CA PHE A 502 -17.60 31.27 -10.44
C PHE A 502 -16.81 30.78 -11.68
N ALA A 503 -16.56 29.49 -11.79
CA ALA A 503 -15.82 28.92 -12.92
C ALA A 503 -16.52 29.18 -14.28
N SER A 504 -17.84 29.05 -14.31
CA SER A 504 -18.65 29.28 -15.54
C SER A 504 -18.57 30.71 -16.06
N ARG A 505 -18.32 31.70 -15.19
CA ARG A 505 -18.23 33.11 -15.58
C ARG A 505 -16.85 33.54 -16.01
N GLN A 506 -15.82 32.70 -15.86
CA GLN A 506 -14.47 33.07 -16.28
C GLN A 506 -14.36 33.14 -17.79
N GLN A 507 -13.57 34.08 -18.28
CA GLN A 507 -13.28 34.23 -19.72
C GLN A 507 -12.62 33.00 -20.29
N HIS A 508 -11.70 32.41 -19.54
CA HIS A 508 -11.05 31.15 -19.84
C HIS A 508 -11.47 30.10 -18.82
N GLN A 509 -12.30 29.17 -19.24
CA GLN A 509 -12.90 28.19 -18.33
C GLN A 509 -11.99 27.00 -18.02
N GLN A 510 -10.85 26.87 -18.68
CA GLN A 510 -9.89 25.79 -18.48
C GLN A 510 -10.51 24.38 -18.58
N LEU A 511 -11.45 24.18 -19.49
CA LEU A 511 -12.16 22.90 -19.64
C LEU A 511 -11.26 21.78 -20.22
N ASP A 512 -10.38 22.16 -21.13
CA ASP A 512 -9.48 21.23 -21.84
C ASP A 512 -8.05 21.25 -21.32
N ASP A 513 -7.72 22.17 -20.42
CA ASP A 513 -6.39 22.31 -19.90
C ASP A 513 -6.01 21.08 -19.08
N LEU A 514 -4.83 20.55 -19.36
CA LEU A 514 -4.23 19.49 -18.57
C LEU A 514 -3.45 20.13 -17.44
N GLN A 515 -3.93 19.90 -16.24
CA GLN A 515 -3.18 20.19 -15.04
C GLN A 515 -2.22 19.03 -14.79
N ASP A 516 -0.95 19.32 -14.79
CA ASP A 516 0.07 18.33 -14.51
C ASP A 516 0.85 18.79 -13.28
N VAL A 517 0.65 18.09 -12.18
CA VAL A 517 1.50 18.14 -11.00
C VAL A 517 2.18 16.78 -10.91
N GLY A 518 3.48 16.74 -11.15
CA GLY A 518 4.12 15.48 -11.42
C GLY A 518 3.65 14.86 -12.74
N SER A 519 3.16 13.64 -12.71
CA SER A 519 2.66 12.91 -13.90
C SER A 519 1.14 12.98 -14.08
N MET A 520 0.42 13.72 -13.22
CA MET A 520 -1.04 13.75 -13.23
C MET A 520 -1.63 14.69 -14.24
N ARG A 521 -2.67 14.22 -14.89
CA ARG A 521 -3.42 15.00 -15.87
C ARG A 521 -4.86 15.15 -15.42
N MET A 522 -5.32 16.40 -15.29
CA MET A 522 -6.68 16.77 -14.92
C MET A 522 -7.28 17.67 -15.98
N LYS A 523 -8.59 17.56 -16.17
CA LYS A 523 -9.34 18.41 -17.11
C LYS A 523 -10.49 19.05 -16.38
N GLY A 524 -10.69 20.34 -16.58
CA GLY A 524 -11.79 21.08 -15.99
C GLY A 524 -13.16 20.53 -16.39
N ARG A 525 -13.29 20.00 -17.62
CA ARG A 525 -14.55 19.38 -18.06
C ARG A 525 -14.94 18.16 -17.24
N ASP A 526 -13.97 17.35 -16.80
CA ASP A 526 -14.25 16.16 -15.99
C ASP A 526 -14.78 16.57 -14.60
N PHE A 527 -14.17 17.58 -13.98
CA PHE A 527 -14.68 18.15 -12.73
C PHE A 527 -16.03 18.83 -12.88
N ARG A 528 -16.23 19.58 -13.97
CA ARG A 528 -17.51 20.21 -14.26
C ARG A 528 -18.64 19.19 -14.40
N GLN A 529 -18.38 18.10 -15.13
CA GLN A 529 -19.32 16.99 -15.31
C GLN A 529 -19.62 16.29 -13.98
N LEU A 530 -18.58 15.99 -13.19
CA LEU A 530 -18.70 15.36 -11.87
C LEU A 530 -19.53 16.24 -10.90
N ALA A 531 -19.24 17.53 -10.85
CA ALA A 531 -19.98 18.48 -10.03
C ALA A 531 -21.46 18.51 -10.42
N ALA A 532 -21.77 18.62 -11.72
CA ALA A 532 -23.14 18.65 -12.22
C ALA A 532 -23.89 17.36 -11.88
N ALA A 533 -23.25 16.19 -12.01
CA ALA A 533 -23.85 14.90 -11.68
C ALA A 533 -24.29 14.82 -10.22
N TYR A 534 -23.43 15.18 -9.29
CA TYR A 534 -23.79 15.16 -7.86
C TYR A 534 -24.69 16.32 -7.44
N LEU A 535 -24.60 17.49 -8.08
CA LEU A 535 -25.56 18.57 -7.86
C LEU A 535 -26.97 18.14 -8.28
N TYR A 536 -27.11 17.37 -9.37
CA TYR A 536 -28.40 16.79 -9.73
C TYR A 536 -28.92 15.83 -8.64
N ASN A 537 -28.06 14.96 -8.13
CA ASN A 537 -28.43 14.02 -7.06
C ASN A 537 -28.92 14.76 -5.79
N VAL A 538 -28.29 15.87 -5.45
CA VAL A 538 -28.58 16.60 -4.20
C VAL A 538 -29.77 17.54 -4.35
N THR A 539 -29.96 18.17 -5.52
CA THR A 539 -30.98 19.23 -5.71
C THR A 539 -32.23 18.77 -6.47
N GLY A 540 -32.05 17.83 -7.43
CA GLY A 540 -33.11 17.46 -8.37
C GLY A 540 -33.38 18.47 -9.49
N ASP A 541 -32.57 19.53 -9.61
CA ASP A 541 -32.76 20.55 -10.64
C ASP A 541 -32.25 20.05 -11.98
N ALA A 542 -33.13 19.97 -12.98
CA ALA A 542 -32.85 19.41 -14.31
C ALA A 542 -31.67 20.10 -15.04
N GLU A 543 -31.42 21.39 -14.74
CA GLU A 543 -30.26 22.14 -15.27
C GLU A 543 -28.94 21.36 -15.06
N TRP A 544 -28.78 20.70 -13.91
CA TRP A 544 -27.58 19.96 -13.62
C TRP A 544 -27.46 18.68 -14.43
N GLU A 545 -28.57 17.97 -14.71
CA GLU A 545 -28.54 16.83 -15.60
C GLU A 545 -28.24 17.23 -17.04
N ASP A 546 -28.82 18.36 -17.52
CA ASP A 546 -28.49 18.89 -18.83
C ASP A 546 -26.99 19.16 -18.98
N ILE A 547 -26.39 19.82 -17.98
CA ILE A 547 -24.94 20.10 -17.98
C ILE A 547 -24.13 18.81 -17.92
N MET A 548 -24.50 17.83 -17.10
CA MET A 548 -23.81 16.54 -17.03
C MET A 548 -23.77 15.84 -18.40
N THR A 549 -24.85 15.95 -19.17
CA THR A 549 -24.98 15.24 -20.45
C THR A 549 -24.38 15.96 -21.65
N GLU A 550 -23.87 17.17 -21.50
CA GLU A 550 -23.17 17.90 -22.57
C GLU A 550 -21.93 17.14 -23.09
N GLU A 551 -21.26 16.37 -22.20
CA GLU A 551 -20.07 15.60 -22.51
C GLU A 551 -20.34 14.11 -22.42
N PRO A 552 -19.79 13.29 -23.34
CA PRO A 552 -19.95 11.85 -23.27
C PRO A 552 -19.13 11.26 -22.10
N LEU A 553 -19.66 10.22 -21.47
CA LEU A 553 -18.91 9.41 -20.53
C LEU A 553 -17.93 8.51 -21.28
N THR A 554 -16.65 8.53 -20.88
CA THR A 554 -15.60 7.68 -21.47
C THR A 554 -15.17 6.53 -20.55
N GLY A 555 -15.61 6.56 -19.30
CA GLY A 555 -15.23 5.57 -18.28
C GLY A 555 -13.77 5.66 -17.83
N LYS A 556 -13.12 6.78 -18.09
CA LYS A 556 -11.73 7.03 -17.70
C LYS A 556 -11.67 8.05 -16.58
N ASP A 557 -10.66 7.91 -15.74
CA ASP A 557 -10.32 8.85 -14.66
C ASP A 557 -11.57 9.31 -13.86
N TYR A 558 -11.78 10.60 -13.73
CA TYR A 558 -12.87 11.20 -12.96
C TYR A 558 -14.28 10.81 -13.42
N GLN A 559 -14.44 10.34 -14.65
CA GLN A 559 -15.74 9.93 -15.17
C GLN A 559 -16.29 8.64 -14.56
N ALA A 560 -15.45 7.84 -13.90
CA ALA A 560 -15.90 6.71 -13.10
C ALA A 560 -16.82 7.17 -11.95
N TRP A 561 -16.44 8.24 -11.26
CA TRP A 561 -17.24 8.83 -10.18
C TRP A 561 -18.49 9.52 -10.72
N THR A 562 -18.42 10.15 -11.90
CA THR A 562 -19.60 10.71 -12.61
C THR A 562 -20.60 9.62 -12.97
N MET A 563 -20.13 8.46 -13.45
CA MET A 563 -20.99 7.30 -13.70
C MET A 563 -21.68 6.83 -12.43
N ALA A 564 -20.94 6.77 -11.32
CA ALA A 564 -21.51 6.39 -10.03
C ALA A 564 -22.63 7.36 -9.64
N ALA A 565 -22.43 8.68 -9.77
CA ALA A 565 -23.46 9.68 -9.52
C ALA A 565 -24.69 9.45 -10.39
N CYS A 566 -24.50 9.29 -11.70
CA CYS A 566 -25.58 9.04 -12.65
C CYS A 566 -26.40 7.78 -12.30
N LEU A 567 -25.72 6.69 -11.91
CA LEU A 567 -26.34 5.38 -11.68
C LEU A 567 -26.91 5.20 -10.26
N THR A 568 -26.56 6.09 -9.33
CA THR A 568 -27.14 6.14 -7.98
C THR A 568 -28.12 7.30 -7.77
N CYS A 569 -28.39 8.06 -8.82
CA CYS A 569 -29.27 9.24 -8.78
C CYS A 569 -30.66 8.88 -8.24
N PRO A 570 -31.17 9.62 -7.23
CA PRO A 570 -32.51 9.39 -6.69
C PRO A 570 -33.62 10.05 -7.52
N HIS A 571 -33.28 10.87 -8.50
CA HIS A 571 -34.23 11.61 -9.32
C HIS A 571 -34.50 10.94 -10.67
N PRO A 572 -35.66 11.24 -11.31
CA PRO A 572 -35.93 10.75 -12.65
C PRO A 572 -34.91 11.24 -13.68
N HIS A 573 -34.49 10.37 -14.57
CA HIS A 573 -33.60 10.74 -15.67
C HIS A 573 -34.37 11.34 -16.85
N HIS A 574 -34.00 12.55 -17.27
CA HIS A 574 -34.54 13.20 -18.46
C HIS A 574 -33.78 12.78 -19.73
N HIS A 575 -32.51 12.36 -19.57
CA HIS A 575 -31.63 11.88 -20.66
C HIS A 575 -31.42 10.36 -20.58
N ALA A 576 -32.48 9.60 -20.91
CA ALA A 576 -32.49 8.13 -20.79
C ALA A 576 -31.36 7.44 -21.56
N ASP A 577 -31.00 7.94 -22.74
CA ASP A 577 -29.93 7.36 -23.57
C ASP A 577 -28.56 7.49 -22.87
N PHE A 578 -28.30 8.63 -22.24
CA PHE A 578 -27.08 8.84 -21.48
C PHE A 578 -26.97 7.87 -20.28
N HIS A 579 -28.06 7.69 -19.56
CA HIS A 579 -28.13 6.74 -18.46
C HIS A 579 -27.90 5.30 -18.92
N GLN A 580 -28.53 4.88 -20.03
CA GLN A 580 -28.30 3.54 -20.61
C GLN A 580 -26.86 3.35 -21.07
N GLN A 581 -26.25 4.40 -21.62
CA GLN A 581 -24.83 4.36 -21.99
C GLN A 581 -23.93 4.21 -20.77
N ALA A 582 -24.21 4.89 -19.66
CA ALA A 582 -23.49 4.74 -18.42
C ALA A 582 -23.54 3.31 -17.89
N ILE A 583 -24.72 2.67 -17.86
CA ILE A 583 -24.89 1.25 -17.49
C ILE A 583 -24.03 0.34 -18.38
N LYS A 584 -24.11 0.54 -19.70
CA LYS A 584 -23.37 -0.26 -20.68
C LYS A 584 -21.86 -0.15 -20.43
N GLN A 585 -21.33 1.07 -20.32
CA GLN A 585 -19.90 1.32 -20.13
C GLN A 585 -19.40 0.76 -18.80
N ALA A 586 -20.14 0.93 -17.71
CA ALA A 586 -19.78 0.36 -16.42
C ALA A 586 -19.61 -1.16 -16.50
N ASN A 587 -20.55 -1.86 -17.16
CA ASN A 587 -20.47 -3.31 -17.34
C ASN A 587 -19.34 -3.75 -18.28
N GLU A 588 -19.09 -3.01 -19.37
CA GLU A 588 -17.99 -3.29 -20.31
C GLU A 588 -16.65 -3.16 -19.61
N ARG A 589 -16.40 -2.08 -18.87
CA ARG A 589 -15.20 -1.87 -18.10
C ARG A 589 -14.99 -2.92 -17.01
N ALA A 590 -16.07 -3.27 -16.31
CA ALA A 590 -16.01 -4.36 -15.33
C ALA A 590 -15.60 -5.69 -15.99
N ASN A 591 -16.15 -6.02 -17.15
CA ASN A 591 -15.81 -7.24 -17.89
C ASN A 591 -14.35 -7.25 -18.36
N GLU A 592 -13.84 -6.12 -18.87
CA GLU A 592 -12.42 -5.96 -19.22
C GLU A 592 -11.53 -6.24 -18.01
N GLN A 593 -11.86 -5.65 -16.87
CA GLN A 593 -11.09 -5.84 -15.62
C GLN A 593 -11.14 -7.30 -15.14
N LEU A 594 -12.31 -7.96 -15.17
CA LEU A 594 -12.42 -9.37 -14.82
C LEU A 594 -11.57 -10.25 -15.75
N SER A 595 -11.60 -9.98 -17.05
CA SER A 595 -10.78 -10.69 -18.04
C SER A 595 -9.28 -10.53 -17.79
N LEU A 596 -8.83 -9.34 -17.37
CA LEU A 596 -7.43 -9.11 -17.00
C LEU A 596 -7.03 -9.91 -15.76
N MET A 597 -7.86 -9.92 -14.74
CA MET A 597 -7.60 -10.67 -13.51
C MET A 597 -7.53 -12.18 -13.76
N ASP A 598 -8.41 -12.72 -14.62
CA ASP A 598 -8.40 -14.13 -15.00
C ASP A 598 -7.16 -14.55 -15.81
N LYS A 599 -6.45 -13.60 -16.43
CA LYS A 599 -5.20 -13.86 -17.15
C LYS A 599 -3.98 -13.86 -16.24
N ARG A 600 -4.08 -13.31 -15.04
CA ARG A 600 -2.95 -13.16 -14.13
C ARG A 600 -2.82 -14.34 -13.17
N PRO A 601 -1.61 -14.87 -12.94
CA PRO A 601 -1.38 -15.92 -11.95
C PRO A 601 -1.91 -15.57 -10.58
N SER A 602 -1.68 -14.32 -10.13
CA SER A 602 -2.09 -13.81 -8.83
C SER A 602 -3.55 -13.37 -8.75
N ARG A 603 -4.29 -13.34 -9.87
CA ARG A 603 -5.68 -12.86 -9.94
C ARG A 603 -5.85 -11.42 -9.44
N ARG A 604 -4.84 -10.56 -9.65
CA ARG A 604 -4.84 -9.16 -9.24
C ARG A 604 -5.43 -8.23 -10.31
N SER A 605 -5.95 -7.09 -9.84
CA SER A 605 -6.43 -6.02 -10.71
C SER A 605 -5.30 -5.24 -11.38
N ALA A 606 -4.16 -5.13 -10.72
CA ALA A 606 -2.95 -4.48 -11.24
C ALA A 606 -1.79 -5.47 -11.37
N ASN A 607 -0.74 -5.09 -12.09
CA ASN A 607 0.46 -5.91 -12.33
C ASN A 607 1.67 -5.46 -11.51
N ASP A 608 1.47 -4.58 -10.56
CA ASP A 608 2.53 -4.03 -9.74
C ASP A 608 3.02 -5.00 -8.66
N ARG A 609 4.21 -4.75 -8.15
CA ARG A 609 4.83 -5.54 -7.09
C ARG A 609 4.17 -5.29 -5.72
N ARG A 610 3.61 -4.08 -5.55
CA ARG A 610 2.96 -3.66 -4.30
C ARG A 610 1.45 -3.72 -4.44
N TRP A 611 0.75 -3.55 -3.34
CA TRP A 611 -0.70 -3.59 -3.35
C TRP A 611 -1.29 -2.28 -3.89
N GLN A 612 -1.08 -2.04 -5.16
CA GLN A 612 -1.86 -1.06 -5.90
C GLN A 612 -3.10 -1.73 -6.49
N VAL A 613 -4.24 -1.15 -6.26
CA VAL A 613 -5.51 -1.59 -6.81
C VAL A 613 -5.78 -0.78 -8.09
N SER A 614 -6.13 -1.45 -9.17
CA SER A 614 -6.48 -0.77 -10.42
C SER A 614 -7.74 0.09 -10.23
N GLU A 615 -7.72 1.32 -10.73
CA GLU A 615 -8.90 2.19 -10.77
C GLU A 615 -10.11 1.52 -11.45
N ASN A 616 -9.87 0.67 -12.42
CA ASN A 616 -10.93 -0.08 -13.09
C ASN A 616 -11.66 -1.06 -12.17
N LEU A 617 -11.11 -1.37 -10.98
CA LEU A 617 -11.84 -2.17 -9.99
C LEU A 617 -13.04 -1.40 -9.42
N GLN A 618 -13.02 -0.08 -9.44
CA GLN A 618 -14.20 0.75 -9.10
C GLN A 618 -15.38 0.46 -10.05
N MET A 619 -15.09 0.16 -11.32
CA MET A 619 -16.12 -0.28 -12.26
C MET A 619 -16.70 -1.66 -11.92
N VAL A 620 -15.89 -2.54 -11.32
CA VAL A 620 -16.38 -3.82 -10.81
C VAL A 620 -17.31 -3.58 -9.60
N MET A 621 -16.98 -2.63 -8.71
CA MET A 621 -17.84 -2.21 -7.60
C MET A 621 -19.17 -1.63 -8.11
N LEU A 622 -19.11 -0.75 -9.09
CA LEU A 622 -20.30 -0.14 -9.72
C LEU A 622 -21.17 -1.19 -10.43
N ALA A 623 -20.57 -2.08 -11.20
CA ALA A 623 -21.29 -3.19 -11.84
C ALA A 623 -21.92 -4.14 -10.81
N HIS A 624 -21.27 -4.34 -9.65
CA HIS A 624 -21.83 -5.11 -8.55
C HIS A 624 -23.07 -4.42 -7.95
N TYR A 625 -23.02 -3.12 -7.76
CA TYR A 625 -24.17 -2.31 -7.33
C TYR A 625 -25.35 -2.48 -8.30
N LEU A 626 -25.10 -2.45 -9.62
CA LEU A 626 -26.11 -2.59 -10.66
C LEU A 626 -26.64 -4.02 -10.84
N ALA A 627 -25.90 -5.03 -10.36
CA ALA A 627 -26.22 -6.42 -10.66
C ALA A 627 -27.49 -6.89 -9.93
N ASN A 628 -28.51 -7.28 -10.67
CA ASN A 628 -29.73 -7.89 -10.15
C ASN A 628 -29.64 -9.42 -10.12
N ASP A 629 -28.80 -10.00 -11.00
CA ASP A 629 -28.59 -11.44 -11.05
C ASP A 629 -27.57 -11.92 -10.02
N LYS A 630 -27.92 -13.01 -9.31
CA LYS A 630 -27.06 -13.58 -8.25
C LYS A 630 -25.73 -14.11 -8.78
N ALA A 631 -25.72 -14.76 -9.95
CA ALA A 631 -24.50 -15.33 -10.50
C ALA A 631 -23.53 -14.21 -10.91
N ARG A 632 -24.05 -13.15 -11.55
CA ARG A 632 -23.28 -11.95 -11.88
C ARG A 632 -22.70 -11.28 -10.64
N ARG A 633 -23.51 -11.08 -9.62
CA ARG A 633 -23.06 -10.51 -8.35
C ARG A 633 -21.93 -11.32 -7.74
N GLN A 634 -22.08 -12.65 -7.66
CA GLN A 634 -21.02 -13.53 -7.15
C GLN A 634 -19.74 -13.52 -8.00
N GLN A 635 -19.85 -13.38 -9.32
CA GLN A 635 -18.68 -13.24 -10.19
C GLN A 635 -17.88 -11.97 -9.87
N LEU A 636 -18.56 -10.84 -9.72
CA LEU A 636 -17.95 -9.55 -9.38
C LEU A 636 -17.36 -9.57 -7.97
N GLU A 637 -18.07 -10.12 -6.98
CA GLU A 637 -17.57 -10.29 -5.62
C GLU A 637 -16.30 -11.15 -5.59
N ARG A 638 -16.24 -12.24 -6.35
CA ARG A 638 -15.05 -13.10 -6.42
C ARG A 638 -13.80 -12.30 -6.82
N ALA A 639 -13.92 -11.40 -7.79
CA ALA A 639 -12.80 -10.57 -8.22
C ALA A 639 -12.37 -9.57 -7.12
N MET A 640 -13.33 -8.91 -6.49
CA MET A 640 -13.04 -7.97 -5.39
C MET A 640 -12.37 -8.69 -4.21
N HIS A 641 -12.86 -9.84 -3.82
CA HIS A 641 -12.26 -10.65 -2.75
C HIS A 641 -10.88 -11.20 -3.13
N ALA A 642 -10.66 -11.58 -4.39
CA ALA A 642 -9.34 -12.02 -4.85
C ALA A 642 -8.30 -10.90 -4.74
N GLU A 643 -8.65 -9.66 -5.13
CA GLU A 643 -7.76 -8.51 -4.96
C GLU A 643 -7.47 -8.23 -3.48
N ALA A 644 -8.52 -8.14 -2.65
CA ALA A 644 -8.36 -7.89 -1.21
C ALA A 644 -7.50 -8.98 -0.55
N SER A 645 -7.75 -10.25 -0.85
CA SER A 645 -6.99 -11.39 -0.30
C SER A 645 -5.50 -11.31 -0.61
N TRP A 646 -5.13 -10.80 -1.79
CA TRP A 646 -3.72 -10.69 -2.15
C TRP A 646 -3.00 -9.70 -1.24
N GLY A 647 -3.54 -8.51 -1.06
CA GLY A 647 -2.94 -7.51 -0.18
C GLY A 647 -2.97 -7.90 1.30
N LEU A 648 -3.92 -8.74 1.70
CA LEU A 648 -4.08 -9.21 3.08
C LEU A 648 -3.33 -10.53 3.34
N GLY A 649 -2.41 -10.94 2.45
CA GLY A 649 -1.47 -12.04 2.72
C GLY A 649 -1.38 -13.13 1.67
N ARG A 650 -2.30 -13.22 0.70
CA ARG A 650 -2.26 -14.21 -0.41
C ARG A 650 -1.24 -13.79 -1.48
N ASN A 651 -0.02 -13.52 -1.08
CA ASN A 651 1.08 -13.03 -1.91
C ASN A 651 2.37 -13.81 -1.63
N PRO A 652 3.43 -13.65 -2.45
CA PRO A 652 4.67 -14.42 -2.30
C PRO A 652 5.34 -14.30 -0.95
N GLY A 653 5.11 -13.20 -0.22
CA GLY A 653 5.69 -12.98 1.11
C GLY A 653 4.85 -13.53 2.26
N ASN A 654 3.63 -14.01 2.01
CA ASN A 654 2.66 -14.33 3.06
C ASN A 654 2.56 -13.20 4.10
N ILE A 655 2.46 -11.95 3.61
CA ILE A 655 2.54 -10.72 4.41
C ILE A 655 1.39 -9.78 4.05
N VAL A 656 0.86 -9.07 5.05
CA VAL A 656 -0.09 -7.97 4.80
C VAL A 656 0.67 -6.77 4.23
N GLU A 657 0.25 -6.31 3.08
CA GLU A 657 0.84 -5.18 2.34
C GLU A 657 0.36 -3.81 2.88
N MET A 658 0.05 -3.74 4.17
CA MET A 658 -0.36 -2.53 4.88
C MET A 658 0.29 -2.51 6.25
N THR A 659 0.89 -1.38 6.61
CA THR A 659 1.57 -1.22 7.89
C THR A 659 0.61 -1.38 9.08
N GLY A 660 1.06 -2.05 10.12
CA GLY A 660 0.34 -2.20 11.39
C GLY A 660 -0.83 -3.18 11.40
N LEU A 661 -1.25 -3.71 10.27
CA LEU A 661 -2.41 -4.60 10.18
C LEU A 661 -2.01 -6.08 10.29
N GLY A 662 -2.47 -6.75 11.36
CA GLY A 662 -2.14 -8.15 11.63
C GLY A 662 -0.75 -8.36 12.20
N GLU A 663 -0.35 -9.63 12.33
CA GLU A 663 0.94 -10.00 12.94
C GLU A 663 2.10 -9.99 11.95
N ARG A 664 1.83 -10.30 10.68
CA ARG A 664 2.81 -10.30 9.59
C ARG A 664 2.45 -9.21 8.59
N HIS A 665 3.05 -8.07 8.73
CA HIS A 665 2.81 -6.92 7.87
C HIS A 665 4.12 -6.22 7.50
N ILE A 666 4.08 -5.34 6.52
CA ILE A 666 5.19 -4.44 6.23
C ILE A 666 5.44 -3.51 7.41
N THR A 667 6.69 -3.26 7.77
CA THR A 667 7.07 -2.52 8.98
C THR A 667 7.65 -1.15 8.70
N ASP A 668 8.28 -0.96 7.53
CA ASP A 668 8.87 0.30 7.13
C ASP A 668 8.44 0.73 5.73
N VAL A 669 8.25 2.03 5.58
CA VAL A 669 7.98 2.71 4.33
C VAL A 669 8.85 3.95 4.28
N TYR A 670 9.12 4.48 3.09
CA TYR A 670 9.78 5.77 2.96
C TYR A 670 8.89 6.86 3.55
N SER A 671 9.42 7.59 4.51
CA SER A 671 8.68 8.64 5.19
C SER A 671 9.62 9.78 5.55
N THR A 672 9.47 10.90 4.88
CA THR A 672 10.27 12.10 5.12
C THR A 672 10.00 12.71 6.50
N GLY A 673 8.84 12.44 7.09
CA GLY A 673 8.46 12.89 8.43
C GLY A 673 8.85 11.94 9.56
N ARG A 674 9.63 10.89 9.28
CA ARG A 674 9.92 9.83 10.24
C ARG A 674 11.41 9.48 10.32
N ASN A 675 12.23 10.49 10.48
CA ASN A 675 13.68 10.34 10.78
C ASN A 675 13.98 10.69 12.23
N ASP A 676 13.14 10.25 13.13
CA ASP A 676 13.25 10.45 14.56
C ASP A 676 14.01 9.32 15.28
N GLY A 677 14.53 8.36 14.54
CA GLY A 677 15.27 7.23 15.07
C GLY A 677 14.42 6.08 15.61
N GLU A 678 13.11 6.21 15.61
CA GLU A 678 12.20 5.17 16.07
C GLU A 678 11.93 4.13 14.98
N PRO A 679 11.86 2.84 15.33
CA PRO A 679 11.50 1.81 14.38
C PRO A 679 10.01 1.86 13.96
N GLY A 680 9.71 1.33 12.79
CA GLY A 680 8.34 1.22 12.28
C GLY A 680 7.80 2.52 11.70
N THR A 681 6.52 2.53 11.41
CA THR A 681 5.81 3.66 10.80
C THR A 681 4.35 3.70 11.25
N HIS A 682 3.63 4.75 10.87
CA HIS A 682 2.21 4.85 11.13
C HIS A 682 1.43 3.72 10.46
N PRO A 683 0.34 3.23 11.09
CA PRO A 683 -0.50 2.19 10.51
C PRO A 683 -1.23 2.62 9.23
N GLY A 684 -1.61 1.66 8.42
CA GLY A 684 -2.50 1.88 7.28
C GLY A 684 -1.82 2.27 5.97
N GLN A 685 -0.47 2.35 5.93
CA GLN A 685 0.25 2.75 4.73
C GLN A 685 0.72 1.57 3.89
N THR A 686 0.79 1.77 2.59
CA THR A 686 1.32 0.82 1.61
C THR A 686 2.16 1.57 0.59
N PRO A 687 3.40 1.17 0.32
CA PRO A 687 4.18 1.77 -0.77
C PRO A 687 3.54 1.55 -2.14
N PHE A 688 3.64 2.54 -3.02
CA PHE A 688 3.02 2.49 -4.34
C PHE A 688 3.98 2.13 -5.48
N ASN A 689 5.27 2.37 -5.32
CA ASN A 689 6.23 2.32 -6.43
C ASN A 689 6.20 0.99 -7.21
N GLY A 690 5.97 1.11 -8.51
CA GLY A 690 5.92 0.03 -9.47
C GLY A 690 7.31 -0.52 -9.85
N THR A 691 7.32 -1.54 -10.69
CA THR A 691 8.56 -2.19 -11.11
C THR A 691 9.42 -1.35 -12.05
N GLU A 692 8.82 -0.42 -12.78
CA GLU A 692 9.52 0.51 -13.67
C GLU A 692 10.47 1.43 -12.90
N THR A 693 10.15 1.80 -11.67
CA THR A 693 11.04 2.58 -10.80
C THR A 693 12.30 1.81 -10.39
N TRP A 694 12.32 0.51 -10.60
CA TRP A 694 13.45 -0.37 -10.37
C TRP A 694 14.29 -0.65 -11.61
N SER A 695 13.91 -0.07 -12.75
CA SER A 695 14.65 -0.28 -13.99
C SER A 695 16.01 0.42 -13.91
N PRO A 696 17.11 -0.26 -14.28
CA PRO A 696 18.39 0.39 -14.44
C PRO A 696 18.27 1.54 -15.44
N GLY A 697 18.47 2.75 -14.97
CA GLY A 697 18.37 3.96 -15.80
C GLY A 697 17.14 4.82 -15.55
N HIS A 698 16.13 4.36 -14.79
CA HIS A 698 15.00 5.22 -14.43
C HIS A 698 15.31 6.12 -13.24
N ASN A 699 15.94 5.61 -12.18
CA ASN A 699 16.22 6.33 -10.93
C ASN A 699 17.70 6.32 -10.52
N GLY A 700 18.60 6.28 -11.48
CA GLY A 700 20.02 6.49 -11.22
C GLY A 700 20.64 5.56 -10.20
N GLY A 701 21.33 6.13 -9.21
CA GLY A 701 22.18 5.41 -8.28
C GLY A 701 21.46 4.52 -7.27
N ASP A 702 20.33 4.98 -6.72
CA ASP A 702 19.67 4.33 -5.58
C ASP A 702 19.01 3.00 -5.97
N ALA A 703 18.24 2.98 -7.07
CA ALA A 703 17.67 1.75 -7.58
C ALA A 703 18.77 0.74 -7.98
N ARG A 704 19.88 1.22 -8.53
CA ARG A 704 21.02 0.37 -8.87
C ARG A 704 21.71 -0.18 -7.62
N LEU A 705 21.85 0.63 -6.58
CA LEU A 705 22.44 0.20 -5.32
C LEU A 705 21.67 -0.99 -4.74
N LEU A 706 20.35 -0.87 -4.58
CA LEU A 706 19.51 -1.94 -4.05
C LEU A 706 19.50 -3.17 -4.95
N THR A 707 19.30 -3.00 -6.24
CA THR A 707 19.18 -4.12 -7.18
C THR A 707 20.50 -4.88 -7.38
N SER A 708 21.65 -4.21 -7.19
CA SER A 708 22.97 -4.84 -7.23
C SER A 708 23.20 -5.85 -6.09
N LEU A 709 22.46 -5.71 -4.99
CA LEU A 709 22.52 -6.61 -3.83
C LEU A 709 21.59 -7.82 -3.97
N CYS A 710 20.73 -7.83 -5.00
CA CYS A 710 19.81 -8.93 -5.24
C CYS A 710 20.50 -10.14 -5.88
N TYR A 711 20.10 -11.33 -5.44
CA TYR A 711 20.48 -12.60 -6.07
C TYR A 711 19.24 -13.51 -6.19
N PRO A 712 18.96 -14.15 -7.34
CA PRO A 712 19.65 -13.97 -8.63
C PRO A 712 19.71 -12.50 -9.08
N SER A 713 20.53 -12.21 -10.08
CA SER A 713 20.70 -10.84 -10.57
C SER A 713 19.36 -10.24 -11.01
N TRP A 714 19.00 -9.12 -10.42
CA TRP A 714 17.81 -8.35 -10.81
C TRP A 714 17.92 -7.86 -12.25
N GLN A 715 19.12 -7.46 -12.65
CA GLN A 715 19.37 -6.86 -13.96
C GLN A 715 19.19 -7.85 -15.11
N ASP A 716 19.42 -9.14 -14.84
CA ASP A 716 19.22 -10.21 -15.81
C ASP A 716 17.75 -10.65 -15.92
N GLY A 717 16.84 -9.95 -15.25
CA GLY A 717 15.41 -10.28 -15.24
C GLY A 717 15.05 -11.51 -14.44
N GLY A 718 15.90 -11.92 -13.51
CA GLY A 718 15.72 -13.10 -12.69
C GLY A 718 14.68 -13.01 -11.58
N TRP A 719 14.13 -11.78 -11.31
CA TRP A 719 13.16 -11.56 -10.25
C TRP A 719 11.74 -11.41 -10.78
N PRO A 720 10.77 -12.18 -10.24
CA PRO A 720 9.36 -11.95 -10.50
C PRO A 720 8.92 -10.63 -9.87
N ARG A 721 8.02 -9.90 -10.53
CA ARG A 721 7.57 -8.59 -10.05
C ARG A 721 7.04 -8.59 -8.63
N GLN A 722 6.23 -9.58 -8.27
CA GLN A 722 5.60 -9.64 -6.95
C GLN A 722 6.48 -10.23 -5.85
N GLU A 723 7.67 -10.73 -6.17
CA GLU A 723 8.68 -11.15 -5.19
C GLU A 723 9.53 -9.98 -4.65
N SER A 724 9.39 -8.80 -5.20
CA SER A 724 10.23 -7.64 -4.91
C SER A 724 9.67 -6.77 -3.77
N TYR A 725 9.31 -7.39 -2.66
CA TYR A 725 9.11 -6.65 -1.41
C TYR A 725 10.46 -6.31 -0.79
N PHE A 726 10.65 -5.05 -0.42
CA PHE A 726 11.80 -4.53 0.32
C PHE A 726 11.28 -3.68 1.46
N ASN A 727 11.65 -4.00 2.67
CA ASN A 727 11.30 -3.22 3.83
C ASN A 727 12.34 -2.10 3.99
N GLN A 728 11.99 -0.87 3.58
CA GLN A 728 12.95 0.22 3.41
C GLN A 728 12.38 1.54 3.91
N ARG A 729 13.15 2.24 4.74
CA ARG A 729 12.79 3.57 5.23
C ARG A 729 13.32 4.70 4.34
N TYR A 730 14.54 4.58 3.83
CA TYR A 730 15.25 5.70 3.20
C TYR A 730 15.20 5.70 1.66
N PHE A 731 14.62 4.69 1.04
CA PHE A 731 14.51 4.61 -0.41
C PHE A 731 13.09 4.85 -0.90
N TRP A 732 12.84 6.03 -1.46
CA TRP A 732 11.56 6.38 -2.04
C TRP A 732 11.17 5.45 -3.20
N VAL A 733 12.11 5.04 -4.03
CA VAL A 733 11.85 4.15 -5.17
C VAL A 733 11.18 2.82 -4.81
N ASN A 734 11.22 2.43 -3.57
CA ASN A 734 10.62 1.18 -3.10
C ASN A 734 9.57 1.38 -2.04
N GLY A 735 9.74 2.35 -1.19
CA GLY A 735 9.02 2.51 0.05
C GLY A 735 8.04 3.67 0.09
N GLU A 736 8.09 4.58 -0.88
CA GLU A 736 7.23 5.76 -0.90
C GLU A 736 5.76 5.40 -0.92
N PHE A 737 4.97 6.16 -0.19
CA PHE A 737 3.52 6.08 -0.18
C PHE A 737 2.93 7.47 -0.42
N THR A 738 1.77 7.50 -1.02
CA THR A 738 1.02 8.72 -1.29
C THR A 738 -0.45 8.48 -0.98
N PRO A 739 -1.21 9.50 -0.66
CA PRO A 739 -2.65 9.33 -0.48
C PRO A 739 -3.30 8.82 -1.77
N ARG A 740 -2.90 9.37 -2.91
CA ARG A 740 -3.51 9.05 -4.18
C ARG A 740 -3.14 7.67 -4.73
N GLU A 741 -1.86 7.37 -4.88
CA GLU A 741 -1.41 6.13 -5.52
C GLU A 741 -1.51 4.93 -4.58
N THR A 742 -1.27 5.14 -3.30
CA THR A 742 -1.24 4.05 -2.32
C THR A 742 -2.62 3.67 -1.82
N MET A 743 -3.40 4.68 -1.47
CA MET A 743 -4.70 4.44 -0.80
C MET A 743 -5.83 4.28 -1.82
N ARG A 744 -5.67 4.87 -3.00
CA ARG A 744 -6.66 4.83 -4.07
C ARG A 744 -7.07 3.41 -4.45
N GLY A 745 -8.37 3.18 -4.57
CA GLY A 745 -8.95 1.91 -4.90
C GLY A 745 -8.90 0.88 -3.78
N LYS A 746 -7.81 0.80 -3.02
CA LYS A 746 -7.66 -0.14 -1.91
C LYS A 746 -8.62 0.18 -0.78
N MET A 747 -8.59 1.42 -0.30
CA MET A 747 -9.50 1.87 0.78
C MET A 747 -10.96 1.74 0.32
N ALA A 748 -11.28 2.22 -0.89
CA ALA A 748 -12.62 2.11 -1.46
C ALA A 748 -13.08 0.64 -1.56
N LEU A 749 -12.19 -0.28 -1.99
CA LEU A 749 -12.48 -1.71 -2.04
C LEU A 749 -12.79 -2.29 -0.66
N LEU A 750 -11.92 -2.03 0.33
CA LEU A 750 -12.08 -2.58 1.68
C LEU A 750 -13.32 -2.02 2.37
N ALA A 751 -13.58 -0.73 2.24
CA ALA A 751 -14.78 -0.08 2.73
C ALA A 751 -16.06 -0.66 2.08
N TYR A 752 -16.05 -0.85 0.77
CA TYR A 752 -17.18 -1.42 0.05
C TYR A 752 -17.44 -2.88 0.44
N LEU A 753 -16.39 -3.70 0.56
CA LEU A 753 -16.50 -5.09 1.02
C LEU A 753 -17.03 -5.17 2.45
N HIS A 754 -16.65 -4.23 3.33
CA HIS A 754 -17.22 -4.11 4.67
C HIS A 754 -18.70 -3.75 4.59
N ALA A 755 -19.06 -2.69 3.86
CA ALA A 755 -20.44 -2.19 3.75
C ALA A 755 -21.45 -3.21 3.20
N ILE A 756 -21.07 -4.01 2.19
CA ILE A 756 -21.97 -5.02 1.61
C ILE A 756 -22.16 -6.26 2.49
N ARG A 757 -21.35 -6.44 3.54
CA ARG A 757 -21.45 -7.53 4.53
C ARG A 757 -22.10 -7.10 5.84
N HIS A 758 -22.13 -5.83 6.11
CA HIS A 758 -22.86 -5.23 7.24
C HIS A 758 -24.35 -5.14 6.88
N LYS A 759 -25.19 -5.84 7.66
CA LYS A 759 -26.65 -5.77 7.51
C LYS A 759 -27.24 -4.82 8.52
#